data_bbde378835ec5c6dc1dd6888e854dd03
#
_entry.id   bbde378835ec5c6dc1dd6888e854dd03
#
_cell.length_a   1.000
_cell.length_b   1.000
_cell.length_c   1.000
_cell.angle_alpha   90.00
_cell.angle_beta   90.00
_cell.angle_gamma   90.00
#
_symmetry.space_group_name_H-M   'P 1'
#
loop_
_entity.id
_entity.type
_entity.pdbx_description
1 polymer ?
#
loop_
_entity_poly.entity_id
_entity_poly.type
_entity_poly.pdbx_seq_one_letter_code
_entity_poly.pdbx_strand_id
1 'polypeptide(L)'
;MLGLSNKELVNFLRELGVDVKTHMSSIDTETAQLVEEAFRSERAPSAKIAEEGAAKVEEVIVPENATVGELAERLNMPVADVVKTLVQKGLMVPADSPVDEKVLKALSEAYGKEFSLSRGGHEEKVSAVALKFKPKPKGENLKPRPPVVTVMGHVDHGKTTLLDYIRHTNVTAREAGGITQHIGASVVEHQGQKIVFLDTPGHEAFTAMRARGAQVTDIVVLVVAADDGVMPQTLEAINHANAAGVPIIVAVNKVDKPNARPEVIRRQLADLGLIPEEWGGDTVMVDISAKTGQGVDHLLEMILLVAELAELKADPTVDAEGAVVEARLDKGKGPVATVIVQQGTLRQGDVVLFDSTWGRIRAMQDDKGRNVKEATPSMPVEITGLNDVPQAGELFRKVDSEREARDAIERKKIEREIEVEHPRRLTLEEFYERIEMGEKQQLNIVLKCDVRGSLEALKASLLNLATEEVGISIVHEGVGNISESDIMLASASNAVILGFDVKLSSDVKKIAEREGVQVRLYRVIYDLIDDVKAALEGMLAPRLKENVTGHAEIRAVFSVPNLGSVAGCYVLDGVIRRNAKVRVLRSGAAVWEGAISSLKRFKDDVREVSAGYECGIGFADYHDFREGDIIEAFEVVEEKRRLEDAKR
;
A
#
# COMPACT_ATOMS: atom_id res chain seq x y z
N MET A 1 -4.13 -49.84 30.85
CA MET A 1 -5.36 -50.48 31.42
C MET A 1 -6.31 -49.35 31.77
N LEU A 2 -7.46 -49.31 31.14
CA LEU A 2 -8.37 -48.15 31.04
C LEU A 2 -9.23 -47.89 32.29
N GLY A 3 -9.16 -48.69 33.33
CA GLY A 3 -9.94 -48.52 34.58
C GLY A 3 -11.46 -48.65 34.45
N LEU A 4 -11.93 -49.25 33.35
CA LEU A 4 -13.36 -49.50 33.07
C LEU A 4 -13.81 -50.90 33.56
N SER A 5 -15.10 -51.01 33.89
CA SER A 5 -15.70 -52.34 34.12
C SER A 5 -15.85 -53.09 32.79
N ASN A 6 -15.85 -54.41 32.83
CA ASN A 6 -15.96 -55.28 31.64
C ASN A 6 -17.20 -54.98 30.77
N LYS A 7 -18.31 -54.52 31.37
CA LYS A 7 -19.52 -54.10 30.63
C LYS A 7 -19.37 -52.76 29.91
N GLU A 8 -18.73 -51.80 30.54
CA GLU A 8 -18.50 -50.48 29.97
C GLU A 8 -17.52 -50.57 28.80
N LEU A 9 -16.47 -51.38 28.93
CA LEU A 9 -15.50 -51.61 27.85
C LEU A 9 -16.14 -52.27 26.63
N VAL A 10 -17.02 -53.25 26.81
CA VAL A 10 -17.72 -53.90 25.69
C VAL A 10 -18.70 -52.94 24.99
N ASN A 11 -19.38 -52.06 25.73
CA ASN A 11 -20.25 -51.06 25.14
C ASN A 11 -19.46 -50.01 24.35
N PHE A 12 -18.35 -49.53 24.90
CA PHE A 12 -17.46 -48.57 24.25
C PHE A 12 -16.84 -49.13 22.96
N LEU A 13 -16.43 -50.39 22.96
CA LEU A 13 -15.92 -51.09 21.76
C LEU A 13 -17.00 -51.25 20.67
N ARG A 14 -18.28 -51.44 21.06
CA ARG A 14 -19.39 -51.48 20.09
C ARG A 14 -19.72 -50.11 19.50
N GLU A 15 -19.61 -49.04 20.28
CA GLU A 15 -19.79 -47.65 19.81
C GLU A 15 -18.72 -47.26 18.81
N LEU A 16 -17.50 -47.77 18.96
CA LEU A 16 -16.41 -47.59 18.00
C LEU A 16 -16.47 -48.53 16.78
N GLY A 17 -17.56 -49.33 16.64
CA GLY A 17 -17.78 -50.24 15.50
C GLY A 17 -16.97 -51.55 15.52
N VAL A 18 -16.37 -51.90 16.66
CA VAL A 18 -15.62 -53.15 16.82
C VAL A 18 -16.60 -54.28 17.23
N ASP A 19 -16.69 -55.36 16.42
CA ASP A 19 -17.63 -56.47 16.68
C ASP A 19 -17.15 -57.36 17.82
N VAL A 20 -17.59 -56.99 19.04
CA VAL A 20 -17.26 -57.73 20.28
C VAL A 20 -18.54 -58.30 20.91
N LYS A 21 -18.64 -59.65 21.01
CA LYS A 21 -19.83 -60.33 21.52
C LYS A 21 -19.82 -60.47 23.03
N THR A 22 -18.66 -60.69 23.66
CA THR A 22 -18.50 -60.87 25.09
C THR A 22 -17.20 -60.29 25.62
N HIS A 23 -17.06 -60.14 26.94
CA HIS A 23 -15.84 -59.68 27.62
C HIS A 23 -14.64 -60.65 27.50
N MET A 24 -14.84 -61.82 26.89
CA MET A 24 -13.81 -62.84 26.61
C MET A 24 -13.32 -62.78 25.15
N SER A 25 -13.81 -61.85 24.31
CA SER A 25 -13.40 -61.71 22.94
C SER A 25 -11.98 -61.08 22.89
N SER A 26 -11.08 -61.61 22.07
CA SER A 26 -9.74 -61.07 21.85
C SER A 26 -9.79 -60.06 20.70
N ILE A 27 -9.13 -58.95 20.88
CA ILE A 27 -8.90 -57.94 19.86
C ILE A 27 -7.41 -57.87 19.53
N ASP A 28 -7.07 -57.50 18.31
CA ASP A 28 -5.69 -57.36 17.90
C ASP A 28 -5.00 -56.14 18.53
N THR A 29 -3.67 -56.11 18.48
CA THR A 29 -2.86 -55.08 19.15
C THR A 29 -3.05 -53.67 18.53
N GLU A 30 -3.32 -53.60 17.23
CA GLU A 30 -3.53 -52.32 16.53
C GLU A 30 -4.89 -51.71 16.90
N THR A 31 -5.96 -52.53 16.92
CA THR A 31 -7.28 -52.10 17.37
C THR A 31 -7.28 -51.72 18.86
N ALA A 32 -6.51 -52.41 19.71
CA ALA A 32 -6.36 -52.06 21.11
C ALA A 32 -5.67 -50.69 21.32
N GLN A 33 -4.67 -50.32 20.50
CA GLN A 33 -4.02 -49.02 20.53
C GLN A 33 -4.96 -47.91 20.09
N LEU A 34 -5.72 -48.09 19.01
CA LEU A 34 -6.71 -47.10 18.52
C LEU A 34 -7.82 -46.86 19.55
N VAL A 35 -8.27 -47.90 20.24
CA VAL A 35 -9.27 -47.78 21.30
C VAL A 35 -8.71 -47.05 22.53
N GLU A 36 -7.44 -47.27 22.86
CA GLU A 36 -6.77 -46.54 23.95
C GLU A 36 -6.59 -45.08 23.63
N GLU A 37 -6.29 -44.74 22.38
CA GLU A 37 -6.13 -43.37 21.90
C GLU A 37 -7.49 -42.64 21.83
N ALA A 38 -8.54 -43.29 21.33
CA ALA A 38 -9.91 -42.76 21.32
C ALA A 38 -10.43 -42.51 22.76
N PHE A 39 -10.17 -43.43 23.68
CA PHE A 39 -10.56 -43.27 25.08
C PHE A 39 -9.83 -42.13 25.79
N ARG A 40 -8.54 -41.89 25.45
CA ARG A 40 -7.78 -40.76 25.95
C ARG A 40 -8.25 -39.42 25.37
N SER A 41 -8.69 -39.40 24.11
CA SER A 41 -9.21 -38.18 23.47
C SER A 41 -10.59 -37.77 24.01
N GLU A 42 -11.48 -38.75 24.35
CA GLU A 42 -12.79 -38.44 24.92
C GLU A 42 -12.76 -38.07 26.41
N ARG A 43 -11.72 -38.44 27.15
CA ARG A 43 -11.60 -38.18 28.59
C ARG A 43 -10.59 -37.10 29.00
N ALA A 44 -9.98 -36.39 28.08
CA ALA A 44 -9.25 -35.17 28.39
C ALA A 44 -10.07 -33.97 27.89
N PRO A 45 -10.58 -33.04 28.69
CA PRO A 45 -10.41 -32.82 30.11
C PRO A 45 -11.71 -32.46 30.85
N SER A 46 -12.14 -33.28 31.81
CA SER A 46 -13.15 -32.85 32.79
C SER A 46 -12.66 -32.84 34.24
N ALA A 47 -11.37 -32.93 34.50
CA ALA A 47 -10.85 -33.01 35.86
C ALA A 47 -9.63 -32.11 36.13
N LYS A 48 -9.72 -30.82 35.71
CA LYS A 48 -8.82 -29.76 36.21
C LYS A 48 -9.47 -28.38 36.09
N ILE A 49 -10.71 -28.22 36.54
CA ILE A 49 -11.33 -26.93 36.81
C ILE A 49 -12.14 -27.02 38.09
N ALA A 50 -11.44 -27.09 39.20
CA ALA A 50 -11.97 -26.73 40.50
C ALA A 50 -10.76 -26.23 41.31
N GLU A 51 -10.49 -24.97 41.23
CA GLU A 51 -9.63 -24.07 41.99
C GLU A 51 -8.74 -23.24 41.10
N GLU A 52 -9.35 -22.22 40.47
CA GLU A 52 -8.80 -20.88 40.31
C GLU A 52 -9.85 -20.03 39.59
N GLY A 53 -10.40 -19.07 40.33
CA GLY A 53 -11.53 -18.28 39.92
C GLY A 53 -11.21 -17.28 38.80
N ALA A 54 -12.29 -16.85 38.15
CA ALA A 54 -12.43 -15.91 37.06
C ALA A 54 -12.43 -16.56 35.66
N ALA A 55 -13.63 -16.98 35.24
CA ALA A 55 -13.94 -17.28 33.85
C ALA A 55 -13.62 -16.03 32.99
N LYS A 56 -12.66 -16.14 32.07
CA LYS A 56 -12.55 -15.23 30.93
C LYS A 56 -13.80 -15.47 30.08
N VAL A 57 -14.76 -14.56 30.20
CA VAL A 57 -15.88 -14.46 29.27
C VAL A 57 -15.23 -14.08 27.93
N GLU A 58 -15.40 -14.89 26.91
CA GLU A 58 -14.97 -14.52 25.55
C GLU A 58 -15.84 -13.34 25.09
N GLU A 59 -15.28 -12.17 25.07
CA GLU A 59 -15.90 -10.97 24.54
C GLU A 59 -15.86 -11.00 23.01
N VAL A 60 -17.03 -10.96 22.37
CA VAL A 60 -17.17 -10.91 20.92
C VAL A 60 -17.53 -9.49 20.51
N ILE A 61 -16.60 -8.80 19.85
CA ILE A 61 -16.75 -7.42 19.40
C ILE A 61 -17.44 -7.40 18.03
N VAL A 62 -18.54 -6.66 17.93
CA VAL A 62 -19.41 -6.56 16.75
C VAL A 62 -19.36 -5.13 16.21
N PRO A 63 -19.06 -4.90 14.90
CA PRO A 63 -19.11 -3.56 14.29
C PRO A 63 -20.52 -2.96 14.33
N GLU A 64 -20.63 -1.65 14.46
CA GLU A 64 -21.91 -0.92 14.58
C GLU A 64 -22.84 -1.09 13.36
N ASN A 65 -22.29 -1.45 12.20
CA ASN A 65 -23.04 -1.69 10.96
C ASN A 65 -23.13 -3.18 10.56
N ALA A 66 -22.76 -4.11 11.44
CA ALA A 66 -22.83 -5.53 11.13
C ALA A 66 -24.27 -6.01 11.05
N THR A 67 -24.56 -6.89 10.09
CA THR A 67 -25.86 -7.58 9.97
C THR A 67 -25.90 -8.84 10.84
N VAL A 68 -27.11 -9.31 11.14
CA VAL A 68 -27.30 -10.58 11.89
C VAL A 68 -26.66 -11.76 11.14
N GLY A 69 -26.62 -11.70 9.78
CA GLY A 69 -25.95 -12.69 8.95
C GLY A 69 -24.43 -12.70 9.15
N GLU A 70 -23.79 -11.55 9.12
CA GLU A 70 -22.35 -11.41 9.36
C GLU A 70 -21.95 -11.80 10.80
N LEU A 71 -22.84 -11.55 11.76
CA LEU A 71 -22.63 -11.99 13.13
C LEU A 71 -22.67 -13.52 13.25
N ALA A 72 -23.58 -14.17 12.52
CA ALA A 72 -23.67 -15.64 12.50
C ALA A 72 -22.42 -16.28 11.89
N GLU A 73 -21.86 -15.71 10.83
CA GLU A 73 -20.59 -16.15 10.23
C GLU A 73 -19.42 -16.03 11.21
N ARG A 74 -19.35 -14.93 11.96
CA ARG A 74 -18.31 -14.73 13.00
C ARG A 74 -18.43 -15.70 14.16
N LEU A 75 -19.64 -16.09 14.49
CA LEU A 75 -19.91 -17.12 15.51
C LEU A 75 -19.69 -18.56 14.98
N ASN A 76 -19.36 -18.68 13.69
CA ASN A 76 -19.25 -19.97 13.00
C ASN A 76 -20.50 -20.83 13.11
N MET A 77 -21.68 -20.18 13.03
CA MET A 77 -23.00 -20.80 13.20
C MET A 77 -23.89 -20.55 11.99
N PRO A 78 -24.80 -21.45 11.64
CA PRO A 78 -25.77 -21.21 10.59
C PRO A 78 -26.67 -20.01 10.92
N VAL A 79 -26.86 -19.10 9.96
CA VAL A 79 -27.71 -17.90 10.11
C VAL A 79 -29.11 -18.23 10.61
N ALA A 80 -29.67 -19.36 10.15
CA ALA A 80 -30.98 -19.84 10.55
C ALA A 80 -31.10 -20.11 12.06
N ASP A 81 -30.04 -20.61 12.71
CA ASP A 81 -30.02 -20.91 14.13
C ASP A 81 -29.94 -19.65 14.98
N VAL A 82 -29.17 -18.65 14.54
CA VAL A 82 -29.08 -17.34 15.20
C VAL A 82 -30.42 -16.61 15.12
N VAL A 83 -31.04 -16.56 13.95
CA VAL A 83 -32.38 -15.98 13.74
C VAL A 83 -33.44 -16.70 14.59
N LYS A 84 -33.40 -18.02 14.63
CA LYS A 84 -34.33 -18.85 15.45
C LYS A 84 -34.17 -18.55 16.94
N THR A 85 -32.96 -18.37 17.43
CA THR A 85 -32.66 -17.98 18.82
C THR A 85 -33.22 -16.61 19.15
N LEU A 86 -33.06 -15.63 18.23
CA LEU A 86 -33.64 -14.28 18.39
C LEU A 86 -35.17 -14.33 18.43
N VAL A 87 -35.81 -15.12 17.56
CA VAL A 87 -37.27 -15.29 17.55
C VAL A 87 -37.75 -15.92 18.86
N GLN A 88 -37.02 -16.91 19.42
CA GLN A 88 -37.35 -17.50 20.73
C GLN A 88 -37.27 -16.52 21.90
N LYS A 89 -36.39 -15.50 21.78
CA LYS A 89 -36.28 -14.39 22.74
C LYS A 89 -37.24 -13.22 22.45
N GLY A 90 -38.16 -13.38 21.48
CA GLY A 90 -39.19 -12.40 21.14
C GLY A 90 -38.76 -11.29 20.18
N LEU A 91 -37.61 -11.44 19.55
CA LEU A 91 -37.08 -10.48 18.57
C LEU A 91 -37.22 -11.06 17.15
N MET A 92 -38.15 -10.50 16.34
CA MET A 92 -38.29 -10.84 14.92
C MET A 92 -37.38 -9.93 14.08
N VAL A 93 -36.14 -10.36 13.85
CA VAL A 93 -35.13 -9.60 13.11
C VAL A 93 -34.70 -10.41 11.89
N PRO A 94 -34.86 -9.89 10.66
CA PRO A 94 -34.33 -10.52 9.44
C PRO A 94 -32.80 -10.61 9.44
N ALA A 95 -32.25 -11.52 8.65
CA ALA A 95 -30.79 -11.74 8.57
C ALA A 95 -29.99 -10.51 8.09
N ASP A 96 -30.59 -9.68 7.25
CA ASP A 96 -29.97 -8.48 6.68
C ASP A 96 -30.16 -7.23 7.56
N SER A 97 -30.75 -7.36 8.74
CA SER A 97 -30.94 -6.21 9.65
C SER A 97 -29.67 -5.91 10.43
N PRO A 98 -29.39 -4.60 10.69
CA PRO A 98 -28.27 -4.21 11.53
C PRO A 98 -28.47 -4.70 12.97
N VAL A 99 -27.37 -5.00 13.63
CA VAL A 99 -27.36 -5.54 14.98
C VAL A 99 -27.49 -4.42 16.01
N ASP A 100 -28.60 -4.40 16.74
CA ASP A 100 -28.87 -3.46 17.83
C ASP A 100 -28.34 -3.98 19.18
N GLU A 101 -28.19 -3.11 20.19
CA GLU A 101 -27.90 -3.50 21.58
C GLU A 101 -28.87 -4.54 22.14
N LYS A 102 -30.14 -4.51 21.71
CA LYS A 102 -31.17 -5.49 22.12
C LYS A 102 -30.89 -6.88 21.56
N VAL A 103 -30.43 -6.95 20.31
CA VAL A 103 -30.03 -8.19 19.64
C VAL A 103 -28.80 -8.78 20.32
N LEU A 104 -27.80 -7.96 20.63
CA LEU A 104 -26.59 -8.39 21.33
C LEU A 104 -26.90 -8.92 22.74
N LYS A 105 -27.75 -8.23 23.47
CA LYS A 105 -28.14 -8.65 24.82
C LYS A 105 -28.89 -9.99 24.82
N ALA A 106 -29.79 -10.20 23.84
CA ALA A 106 -30.51 -11.44 23.68
C ALA A 106 -29.59 -12.62 23.32
N LEU A 107 -28.56 -12.37 22.50
CA LEU A 107 -27.54 -13.36 22.13
C LEU A 107 -26.55 -13.63 23.27
N SER A 108 -26.19 -12.62 24.04
CA SER A 108 -25.35 -12.74 25.24
C SER A 108 -26.02 -13.67 26.27
N GLU A 109 -27.32 -13.48 26.50
CA GLU A 109 -28.10 -14.36 27.37
C GLU A 109 -28.29 -15.79 26.83
N ALA A 110 -28.31 -15.97 25.51
CA ALA A 110 -28.51 -17.26 24.88
C ALA A 110 -27.24 -18.10 24.79
N TYR A 111 -26.12 -17.46 24.51
CA TYR A 111 -24.83 -18.12 24.26
C TYR A 111 -23.80 -17.96 25.38
N GLY A 112 -24.10 -17.18 26.43
CA GLY A 112 -23.20 -16.99 27.58
C GLY A 112 -21.89 -16.26 27.24
N LYS A 113 -21.85 -15.50 26.13
CA LYS A 113 -20.72 -14.69 25.69
C LYS A 113 -21.07 -13.20 25.86
N GLU A 114 -20.12 -12.37 26.21
CA GLU A 114 -20.32 -10.92 26.19
C GLU A 114 -20.13 -10.37 24.77
N PHE A 115 -21.14 -9.68 24.26
CA PHE A 115 -21.10 -8.99 22.99
C PHE A 115 -21.06 -7.48 23.22
N SER A 116 -20.09 -6.80 22.63
CA SER A 116 -19.97 -5.35 22.67
C SER A 116 -20.00 -4.75 21.26
N LEU A 117 -20.70 -3.60 21.11
CA LEU A 117 -20.66 -2.84 19.85
C LEU A 117 -19.39 -2.00 19.81
N SER A 118 -18.56 -2.26 18.80
CA SER A 118 -17.39 -1.43 18.54
C SER A 118 -17.82 -0.13 17.84
N ARG A 119 -17.74 0.98 18.51
CA ARG A 119 -17.82 2.30 17.89
C ARG A 119 -16.52 2.58 17.14
N GLY A 120 -16.45 2.19 15.89
CA GLY A 120 -15.33 2.49 15.01
C GLY A 120 -14.43 1.29 14.71
N GLY A 121 -14.64 0.66 13.57
CA GLY A 121 -13.94 -0.55 13.08
C GLY A 121 -12.48 -0.35 12.63
N HIS A 122 -11.68 0.47 13.33
CA HIS A 122 -10.26 0.66 13.02
C HIS A 122 -9.30 0.45 14.21
N GLU A 123 -9.77 0.38 15.45
CA GLU A 123 -8.86 0.42 16.61
C GLU A 123 -8.14 -0.90 16.94
N GLU A 124 -8.72 -2.06 16.71
CA GLU A 124 -8.10 -3.33 17.17
C GLU A 124 -6.94 -3.86 16.30
N LYS A 125 -6.99 -3.69 14.98
CA LYS A 125 -5.83 -4.06 14.13
C LYS A 125 -4.67 -3.09 14.30
N VAL A 126 -4.96 -1.84 14.65
CA VAL A 126 -4.01 -0.76 14.84
C VAL A 126 -3.26 -0.92 16.15
N SER A 127 -3.94 -1.25 17.25
CA SER A 127 -3.29 -1.44 18.56
C SER A 127 -2.34 -2.64 18.57
N ALA A 128 -2.65 -3.73 17.85
CA ALA A 128 -1.79 -4.91 17.76
C ALA A 128 -0.50 -4.65 16.97
N VAL A 129 -0.54 -3.77 15.96
CA VAL A 129 0.64 -3.37 15.18
C VAL A 129 1.48 -2.35 15.95
N ALA A 130 0.84 -1.38 16.60
CA ALA A 130 1.54 -0.38 17.43
C ALA A 130 2.29 -1.03 18.62
N LEU A 131 1.72 -2.06 19.24
CA LEU A 131 2.35 -2.81 20.34
C LEU A 131 3.61 -3.60 19.91
N LYS A 132 3.77 -3.93 18.62
CA LYS A 132 4.99 -4.59 18.13
C LYS A 132 6.21 -3.67 18.11
N PHE A 133 6.02 -2.38 17.83
CA PHE A 133 7.12 -1.42 17.64
C PHE A 133 7.51 -0.65 18.90
N LYS A 134 6.69 -0.69 19.94
CA LYS A 134 7.00 -0.06 21.25
C LYS A 134 7.07 -1.13 22.32
N PRO A 135 8.22 -1.79 22.49
CA PRO A 135 8.37 -2.76 23.57
C PRO A 135 8.14 -2.05 24.91
N LYS A 136 7.29 -2.64 25.77
CA LYS A 136 7.14 -2.14 27.13
C LYS A 136 8.52 -2.17 27.80
N PRO A 137 8.87 -1.12 28.58
CA PRO A 137 10.17 -1.09 29.26
C PRO A 137 10.33 -2.37 30.07
N LYS A 138 11.36 -3.16 29.73
CA LYS A 138 11.74 -4.39 30.45
C LYS A 138 12.94 -4.05 31.32
N GLY A 139 12.99 -4.57 32.54
CA GLY A 139 14.14 -4.42 33.44
C GLY A 139 13.85 -3.58 34.68
N GLU A 140 14.79 -3.61 35.62
CA GLU A 140 14.68 -2.94 36.92
C GLU A 140 15.40 -1.59 36.97
N ASN A 141 16.33 -1.33 36.02
CA ASN A 141 17.18 -0.13 35.98
C ASN A 141 16.69 0.88 34.93
N LEU A 142 15.41 1.30 35.01
CA LEU A 142 14.83 2.25 34.08
C LEU A 142 15.47 3.63 34.21
N LYS A 143 16.04 4.14 33.12
CA LYS A 143 16.61 5.49 32.99
C LYS A 143 15.86 6.30 31.97
N PRO A 144 15.75 7.63 32.15
CA PRO A 144 15.23 8.50 31.10
C PRO A 144 16.04 8.34 29.82
N ARG A 145 15.34 8.32 28.67
CA ARG A 145 15.98 8.27 27.35
C ARG A 145 15.57 9.47 26.49
N PRO A 146 16.39 9.89 25.55
CA PRO A 146 16.04 10.93 24.60
C PRO A 146 14.74 10.58 23.84
N PRO A 147 13.87 11.56 23.54
CA PRO A 147 12.72 11.35 22.66
C PRO A 147 13.17 11.10 21.23
N VAL A 148 12.48 10.21 20.55
CA VAL A 148 12.59 10.00 19.11
C VAL A 148 11.39 10.69 18.45
N VAL A 149 11.65 11.64 17.57
CA VAL A 149 10.66 12.55 16.99
C VAL A 149 10.65 12.42 15.48
N THR A 150 9.51 12.12 14.90
CA THR A 150 9.35 12.14 13.43
C THR A 150 8.73 13.45 12.97
N VAL A 151 9.30 14.04 11.92
CA VAL A 151 8.76 15.25 11.29
C VAL A 151 7.93 14.84 10.07
N MET A 152 6.65 15.19 10.08
CA MET A 152 5.69 14.85 9.02
C MET A 152 4.96 16.09 8.49
N GLY A 153 4.23 15.93 7.39
CA GLY A 153 3.43 16.98 6.76
C GLY A 153 3.55 16.95 5.24
N HIS A 154 2.85 17.86 4.59
CA HIS A 154 2.80 17.95 3.13
C HIS A 154 4.15 18.31 2.49
N VAL A 155 4.31 18.04 1.19
CA VAL A 155 5.44 18.51 0.37
C VAL A 155 5.47 20.06 0.46
N ASP A 156 6.65 20.67 0.41
CA ASP A 156 6.86 22.12 0.45
C ASP A 156 6.37 22.87 1.72
N HIS A 157 5.88 22.17 2.74
CA HIS A 157 5.56 22.79 4.03
C HIS A 157 6.80 23.15 4.87
N GLY A 158 8.00 22.77 4.42
CA GLY A 158 9.27 23.17 5.01
C GLY A 158 9.81 22.22 6.09
N LYS A 159 9.47 20.93 6.04
CA LYS A 159 10.00 19.89 6.95
C LYS A 159 11.52 19.82 6.95
N THR A 160 12.10 19.58 5.76
CA THR A 160 13.55 19.49 5.58
C THR A 160 14.25 20.81 5.90
N THR A 161 13.62 21.97 5.57
CA THR A 161 14.13 23.30 5.93
C THR A 161 14.18 23.48 7.46
N LEU A 162 13.15 23.02 8.19
CA LEU A 162 13.12 23.04 9.65
C LEU A 162 14.25 22.19 10.23
N LEU A 163 14.43 20.97 9.72
CA LEU A 163 15.47 20.07 10.19
C LEU A 163 16.88 20.57 9.82
N ASP A 164 17.06 21.17 8.63
CA ASP A 164 18.31 21.82 8.23
C ASP A 164 18.66 22.98 9.19
N TYR A 165 17.67 23.79 9.58
CA TYR A 165 17.87 24.85 10.57
C TYR A 165 18.30 24.26 11.93
N ILE A 166 17.60 23.27 12.44
CA ILE A 166 17.87 22.61 13.73
C ILE A 166 19.25 21.93 13.75
N ARG A 167 19.65 21.31 12.63
CA ARG A 167 20.94 20.59 12.48
C ARG A 167 22.10 21.52 12.11
N HIS A 168 21.85 22.77 11.75
CA HIS A 168 22.82 23.68 11.12
C HIS A 168 23.45 23.09 9.86
N THR A 169 22.63 22.43 9.03
CA THR A 169 23.03 21.77 7.77
C THR A 169 22.31 22.39 6.58
N ASN A 170 22.66 21.94 5.39
CA ASN A 170 21.98 22.32 4.15
C ASN A 170 21.80 21.07 3.28
N VAL A 171 21.01 20.12 3.75
CA VAL A 171 20.71 18.86 3.07
C VAL A 171 19.83 19.11 1.86
N THR A 172 18.84 19.98 2.00
CA THR A 172 17.89 20.36 0.93
C THR A 172 18.60 20.76 -0.38
N ALA A 173 19.73 21.45 -0.30
CA ALA A 173 20.48 21.87 -1.49
C ALA A 173 21.30 20.73 -2.16
N ARG A 174 21.45 19.58 -1.50
CA ARG A 174 22.22 18.43 -1.99
C ARG A 174 21.37 17.31 -2.51
N GLU A 175 20.10 17.23 -2.08
CA GLU A 175 19.16 16.22 -2.54
C GLU A 175 18.67 16.49 -3.96
N ALA A 176 18.52 15.42 -4.75
CA ALA A 176 18.02 15.52 -6.12
C ALA A 176 16.55 16.02 -6.12
N GLY A 177 16.28 17.05 -6.92
CA GLY A 177 14.95 17.67 -6.95
C GLY A 177 14.62 18.55 -5.74
N GLY A 178 15.52 18.70 -4.74
CA GLY A 178 15.29 19.49 -3.53
C GLY A 178 14.24 18.89 -2.59
N ILE A 179 13.96 17.59 -2.70
CA ILE A 179 12.97 16.86 -1.88
C ILE A 179 13.64 15.71 -1.15
N THR A 180 13.24 15.48 0.10
CA THR A 180 13.69 14.33 0.88
C THR A 180 13.05 13.04 0.35
N GLN A 181 13.88 12.05 0.01
CA GLN A 181 13.45 10.77 -0.56
C GLN A 181 13.87 9.56 0.30
N HIS A 182 14.67 9.77 1.35
CA HIS A 182 15.13 8.75 2.30
C HIS A 182 14.75 9.13 3.72
N ILE A 183 14.67 8.14 4.61
CA ILE A 183 14.51 8.41 6.04
C ILE A 183 15.89 8.73 6.64
N GLY A 184 16.09 9.97 7.04
CA GLY A 184 17.28 10.40 7.76
C GLY A 184 17.08 10.38 9.27
N ALA A 185 18.06 9.88 10.04
CA ALA A 185 18.06 9.97 11.49
C ALA A 185 19.20 10.89 11.96
N SER A 186 18.93 11.77 12.93
CA SER A 186 19.94 12.69 13.45
C SER A 186 19.70 13.01 14.93
N VAL A 187 20.80 13.29 15.64
CA VAL A 187 20.79 13.64 17.06
C VAL A 187 21.10 15.13 17.20
N VAL A 188 20.19 15.84 17.84
CA VAL A 188 20.34 17.27 18.16
C VAL A 188 20.40 17.44 19.67
N GLU A 189 21.21 18.36 20.13
CA GLU A 189 21.32 18.72 21.54
C GLU A 189 20.73 20.13 21.76
N HIS A 190 19.74 20.23 22.62
CA HIS A 190 19.12 21.49 23.03
C HIS A 190 19.09 21.59 24.55
N GLN A 191 19.63 22.67 25.10
CA GLN A 191 19.76 22.92 26.56
C GLN A 191 20.36 21.74 27.34
N GLY A 192 21.33 21.00 26.75
CA GLY A 192 21.99 19.86 27.37
C GLY A 192 21.17 18.55 27.32
N GLN A 193 20.00 18.55 26.70
CA GLN A 193 19.17 17.36 26.44
C GLN A 193 19.23 16.97 24.97
N LYS A 194 19.21 15.66 24.71
CA LYS A 194 19.25 15.13 23.34
C LYS A 194 17.85 14.86 22.81
N ILE A 195 17.62 15.20 21.57
CA ILE A 195 16.42 14.87 20.80
C ILE A 195 16.87 14.14 19.54
N VAL A 196 16.22 13.04 19.21
CA VAL A 196 16.49 12.28 17.97
C VAL A 196 15.41 12.59 16.95
N PHE A 197 15.79 13.15 15.82
CA PHE A 197 14.87 13.45 14.74
C PHE A 197 14.95 12.42 13.64
N LEU A 198 13.77 11.98 13.16
CA LEU A 198 13.59 11.23 11.93
C LEU A 198 12.95 12.13 10.88
N ASP A 199 13.65 12.32 9.77
CA ASP A 199 13.15 13.02 8.60
C ASP A 199 12.40 12.03 7.70
N THR A 200 11.15 12.32 7.35
CA THR A 200 10.36 11.46 6.47
C THR A 200 9.97 12.18 5.19
N PRO A 201 10.02 11.49 4.03
CA PRO A 201 9.57 12.07 2.77
C PRO A 201 8.10 12.51 2.83
N GLY A 202 7.81 13.69 2.26
CA GLY A 202 6.46 14.26 2.24
C GLY A 202 5.55 13.68 1.16
N HIS A 203 6.11 13.12 0.10
CA HIS A 203 5.37 12.69 -1.09
C HIS A 203 4.50 11.46 -0.84
N GLU A 204 3.34 11.39 -1.50
CA GLU A 204 2.36 10.31 -1.40
C GLU A 204 2.97 8.91 -1.62
N ALA A 205 3.85 8.75 -2.59
CA ALA A 205 4.54 7.50 -2.85
C ALA A 205 5.21 6.88 -1.61
N PHE A 206 5.60 7.69 -0.61
CA PHE A 206 6.32 7.26 0.57
C PHE A 206 5.43 7.04 1.81
N THR A 207 4.14 6.70 1.62
CA THR A 207 3.18 6.41 2.70
C THR A 207 3.71 5.37 3.70
N ALA A 208 4.32 4.27 3.20
CA ALA A 208 4.92 3.24 4.05
C ALA A 208 6.06 3.78 4.95
N MET A 209 6.86 4.72 4.43
CA MET A 209 7.92 5.35 5.21
C MET A 209 7.36 6.26 6.31
N ARG A 210 6.27 7.00 6.05
CA ARG A 210 5.59 7.82 7.08
C ARG A 210 4.95 6.96 8.16
N ALA A 211 4.25 5.89 7.78
CA ALA A 211 3.68 4.93 8.74
C ALA A 211 4.77 4.36 9.66
N ARG A 212 5.90 3.93 9.09
CA ARG A 212 7.07 3.44 9.82
C ARG A 212 7.66 4.50 10.73
N GLY A 213 7.84 5.73 10.24
CA GLY A 213 8.27 6.86 11.05
C GLY A 213 7.42 7.01 12.30
N ALA A 214 6.09 7.03 12.18
CA ALA A 214 5.17 7.12 13.32
C ALA A 214 5.28 5.94 14.29
N GLN A 215 5.46 4.72 13.78
CA GLN A 215 5.52 3.51 14.62
C GLN A 215 6.77 3.43 15.49
N VAL A 216 7.90 3.94 14.98
CA VAL A 216 9.21 3.87 15.67
C VAL A 216 9.41 5.03 16.66
N THR A 217 8.65 6.12 16.54
CA THR A 217 8.83 7.36 17.29
C THR A 217 7.93 7.50 18.52
N ASP A 218 8.32 8.41 19.39
CA ASP A 218 7.59 8.77 20.60
C ASP A 218 6.65 9.95 20.39
N ILE A 219 7.06 10.90 19.52
CA ILE A 219 6.34 12.14 19.23
C ILE A 219 6.36 12.39 17.72
N VAL A 220 5.27 12.89 17.18
CA VAL A 220 5.20 13.37 15.79
C VAL A 220 5.12 14.89 15.78
N VAL A 221 6.00 15.55 15.03
CA VAL A 221 5.91 16.97 14.71
C VAL A 221 5.26 17.13 13.35
N LEU A 222 4.04 17.62 13.34
CA LEU A 222 3.25 17.88 12.13
C LEU A 222 3.52 19.29 11.64
N VAL A 223 4.22 19.43 10.53
CA VAL A 223 4.53 20.74 9.93
C VAL A 223 3.45 21.12 8.92
N VAL A 224 2.79 22.25 9.17
CA VAL A 224 1.73 22.80 8.31
C VAL A 224 2.10 24.23 7.92
N ALA A 225 2.09 24.54 6.64
CA ALA A 225 2.43 25.88 6.14
C ALA A 225 1.24 26.84 6.35
N ALA A 226 1.49 28.00 6.96
CA ALA A 226 0.47 29.00 7.27
C ALA A 226 -0.15 29.69 6.03
N ASP A 227 0.47 29.54 4.87
CA ASP A 227 0.02 30.10 3.60
C ASP A 227 -0.78 29.10 2.73
N ASP A 228 -0.64 27.79 2.95
CA ASP A 228 -1.27 26.74 2.12
C ASP A 228 -2.47 26.05 2.83
N GLY A 229 -2.37 25.80 4.12
CA GLY A 229 -3.42 25.13 4.88
C GLY A 229 -3.23 23.62 5.04
N VAL A 230 -4.31 22.95 5.45
CA VAL A 230 -4.33 21.49 5.62
C VAL A 230 -4.50 20.83 4.26
N MET A 231 -3.52 20.03 3.87
CA MET A 231 -3.46 19.31 2.59
C MET A 231 -3.71 17.80 2.77
N PRO A 232 -4.01 17.02 1.72
CA PRO A 232 -4.30 15.58 1.85
C PRO A 232 -3.22 14.79 2.58
N GLN A 233 -1.94 15.08 2.33
CA GLN A 233 -0.82 14.42 3.01
C GLN A 233 -0.70 14.83 4.50
N THR A 234 -1.26 15.98 4.88
CA THR A 234 -1.37 16.39 6.29
C THR A 234 -2.39 15.50 7.01
N LEU A 235 -3.53 15.22 6.38
CA LEU A 235 -4.53 14.29 6.90
C LEU A 235 -3.97 12.88 7.05
N GLU A 236 -3.23 12.42 6.05
CA GLU A 236 -2.54 11.13 6.08
C GLU A 236 -1.55 11.04 7.25
N ALA A 237 -0.76 12.10 7.48
CA ALA A 237 0.19 12.16 8.59
C ALA A 237 -0.52 12.10 9.96
N ILE A 238 -1.65 12.79 10.12
CA ILE A 238 -2.49 12.73 11.33
C ILE A 238 -3.00 11.31 11.55
N ASN A 239 -3.51 10.65 10.50
CA ASN A 239 -4.00 9.28 10.58
C ASN A 239 -2.90 8.29 10.98
N HIS A 240 -1.68 8.43 10.44
CA HIS A 240 -0.55 7.59 10.82
C HIS A 240 -0.12 7.80 12.28
N ALA A 241 -0.10 9.03 12.75
CA ALA A 241 0.24 9.34 14.14
C ALA A 241 -0.83 8.79 15.11
N ASN A 242 -2.09 8.97 14.79
CA ASN A 242 -3.22 8.42 15.57
C ASN A 242 -3.18 6.89 15.58
N ALA A 243 -2.95 6.27 14.41
CA ALA A 243 -2.81 4.83 14.29
C ALA A 243 -1.64 4.26 15.10
N ALA A 244 -0.55 5.01 15.24
CA ALA A 244 0.58 4.64 16.07
C ALA A 244 0.39 4.99 17.56
N GLY A 245 -0.68 5.71 17.92
CA GLY A 245 -0.96 6.14 19.29
C GLY A 245 0.11 7.09 19.85
N VAL A 246 0.68 7.98 19.02
CA VAL A 246 1.72 8.93 19.41
C VAL A 246 1.17 10.35 19.50
N PRO A 247 1.61 11.16 20.51
CA PRO A 247 1.23 12.55 20.60
C PRO A 247 1.71 13.35 19.40
N ILE A 248 0.88 14.31 18.96
CA ILE A 248 1.16 15.20 17.84
C ILE A 248 1.44 16.61 18.38
N ILE A 249 2.57 17.17 17.98
CA ILE A 249 2.89 18.60 18.14
C ILE A 249 2.75 19.25 16.78
N VAL A 250 1.99 20.32 16.67
CA VAL A 250 1.80 21.05 15.41
C VAL A 250 2.78 22.20 15.33
N ALA A 251 3.56 22.23 14.25
CA ALA A 251 4.43 23.35 13.89
C ALA A 251 3.81 24.11 12.70
N VAL A 252 3.18 25.25 12.98
CA VAL A 252 2.61 26.15 11.97
C VAL A 252 3.74 26.95 11.37
N ASN A 253 4.21 26.56 10.18
CA ASN A 253 5.40 27.09 9.54
C ASN A 253 5.10 28.23 8.54
N LYS A 254 6.14 28.93 8.14
CA LYS A 254 6.12 30.05 7.18
C LYS A 254 5.36 31.27 7.70
N VAL A 255 5.37 31.52 9.00
CA VAL A 255 4.70 32.70 9.60
C VAL A 255 5.36 34.04 9.20
N ASP A 256 6.57 33.98 8.63
CA ASP A 256 7.27 35.12 8.06
C ASP A 256 6.64 35.65 6.76
N LYS A 257 5.76 34.88 6.10
CA LYS A 257 5.12 35.30 4.85
C LYS A 257 3.97 36.28 5.11
N PRO A 258 3.77 37.29 4.24
CA PRO A 258 2.71 38.31 4.42
C PRO A 258 1.28 37.73 4.28
N ASN A 259 1.12 36.59 3.63
CA ASN A 259 -0.15 35.88 3.45
C ASN A 259 -0.36 34.77 4.49
N ALA A 260 0.52 34.64 5.47
CA ALA A 260 0.37 33.66 6.55
C ALA A 260 -0.91 33.88 7.36
N ARG A 261 -1.66 32.79 7.62
CA ARG A 261 -2.92 32.82 8.40
C ARG A 261 -2.94 31.69 9.45
N PRO A 262 -2.13 31.77 10.51
CA PRO A 262 -2.06 30.70 11.53
C PRO A 262 -3.41 30.35 12.14
N GLU A 263 -4.28 31.33 12.39
CA GLU A 263 -5.62 31.12 12.98
C GLU A 263 -6.54 30.26 12.10
N VAL A 264 -6.40 30.35 10.77
CA VAL A 264 -7.18 29.51 9.85
C VAL A 264 -6.72 28.06 9.96
N ILE A 265 -5.40 27.84 10.08
CA ILE A 265 -4.82 26.51 10.24
C ILE A 265 -5.28 25.88 11.55
N ARG A 266 -5.24 26.62 12.65
CA ARG A 266 -5.73 26.14 13.97
C ARG A 266 -7.18 25.67 13.91
N ARG A 267 -8.06 26.42 13.20
CA ARG A 267 -9.46 26.01 13.00
C ARG A 267 -9.57 24.74 12.17
N GLN A 268 -8.88 24.67 11.05
CA GLN A 268 -8.90 23.48 10.19
C GLN A 268 -8.41 22.21 10.93
N LEU A 269 -7.39 22.34 11.78
CA LEU A 269 -6.88 21.24 12.58
C LEU A 269 -7.83 20.87 13.73
N ALA A 270 -8.48 21.85 14.34
CA ALA A 270 -9.50 21.62 15.37
C ALA A 270 -10.71 20.84 14.80
N ASP A 271 -11.14 21.13 13.55
CA ASP A 271 -12.17 20.36 12.84
C ASP A 271 -11.77 18.88 12.62
N LEU A 272 -10.47 18.59 12.66
CA LEU A 272 -9.90 17.24 12.54
C LEU A 272 -9.58 16.58 13.90
N GLY A 273 -10.01 17.20 15.00
CA GLY A 273 -9.82 16.69 16.36
C GLY A 273 -8.52 17.12 17.04
N LEU A 274 -7.66 17.92 16.38
CA LEU A 274 -6.46 18.50 16.98
C LEU A 274 -6.80 19.88 17.53
N ILE A 275 -7.32 19.93 18.76
CA ILE A 275 -7.77 21.17 19.40
C ILE A 275 -6.59 21.81 20.12
N PRO A 276 -6.26 23.10 19.85
CA PRO A 276 -5.18 23.81 20.55
C PRO A 276 -5.40 23.87 22.07
N GLU A 277 -4.32 23.85 22.85
CA GLU A 277 -4.37 24.03 24.30
C GLU A 277 -5.05 25.37 24.69
N GLU A 278 -4.81 26.43 23.90
CA GLU A 278 -5.44 27.75 24.07
C GLU A 278 -6.97 27.71 23.99
N TRP A 279 -7.54 26.73 23.31
CA TRP A 279 -9.00 26.53 23.17
C TRP A 279 -9.53 25.42 24.06
N GLY A 280 -8.69 24.95 25.03
CA GLY A 280 -9.05 23.92 25.99
C GLY A 280 -8.86 22.48 25.48
N GLY A 281 -8.10 22.28 24.43
CA GLY A 281 -7.66 20.97 23.92
C GLY A 281 -6.37 20.49 24.58
N ASP A 282 -5.78 19.48 23.97
CA ASP A 282 -4.55 18.80 24.42
C ASP A 282 -3.41 18.85 23.39
N THR A 283 -3.62 19.54 22.26
CA THR A 283 -2.64 19.60 21.17
C THR A 283 -1.78 20.85 21.28
N VAL A 284 -0.48 20.65 21.45
CA VAL A 284 0.51 21.74 21.44
C VAL A 284 0.67 22.26 20.02
N MET A 285 0.48 23.57 19.81
CA MET A 285 0.65 24.24 18.53
C MET A 285 1.65 25.39 18.64
N VAL A 286 2.69 25.39 17.81
CA VAL A 286 3.78 26.37 17.83
C VAL A 286 3.89 27.06 16.46
N ASP A 287 3.87 28.38 16.45
CA ASP A 287 4.10 29.19 15.25
C ASP A 287 5.59 29.34 15.00
N ILE A 288 6.05 28.92 13.81
CA ILE A 288 7.46 28.92 13.46
C ILE A 288 7.73 29.50 12.08
N SER A 289 8.96 29.96 11.88
CA SER A 289 9.55 30.14 10.56
C SER A 289 10.84 29.34 10.48
N ALA A 290 10.79 28.23 9.77
CA ALA A 290 11.97 27.39 9.53
C ALA A 290 13.10 28.14 8.79
N LYS A 291 12.75 29.18 8.03
CA LYS A 291 13.69 30.00 7.28
C LYS A 291 14.46 31.00 8.15
N THR A 292 13.77 31.64 9.08
CA THR A 292 14.35 32.70 9.95
C THR A 292 14.76 32.18 11.31
N GLY A 293 14.29 30.99 11.71
CA GLY A 293 14.51 30.40 13.02
C GLY A 293 13.51 30.86 14.08
N GLN A 294 12.59 31.75 13.75
CA GLN A 294 11.58 32.23 14.69
C GLN A 294 10.75 31.07 15.24
N GLY A 295 10.60 30.98 16.55
CA GLY A 295 9.77 29.98 17.24
C GLY A 295 10.37 28.57 17.28
N VAL A 296 11.52 28.30 16.63
CA VAL A 296 12.11 26.96 16.57
C VAL A 296 12.61 26.50 17.94
N ASP A 297 13.26 27.38 18.71
CA ASP A 297 13.70 27.04 20.07
C ASP A 297 12.53 26.69 20.97
N HIS A 298 11.42 27.43 20.87
CA HIS A 298 10.20 27.11 21.60
C HIS A 298 9.59 25.78 21.19
N LEU A 299 9.64 25.43 19.88
CA LEU A 299 9.22 24.09 19.43
C LEU A 299 10.07 22.99 20.07
N LEU A 300 11.39 23.17 20.18
CA LEU A 300 12.27 22.20 20.82
C LEU A 300 11.98 22.06 22.32
N GLU A 301 11.68 23.17 23.01
CA GLU A 301 11.25 23.15 24.42
C GLU A 301 9.94 22.38 24.60
N MET A 302 8.96 22.60 23.72
CA MET A 302 7.68 21.88 23.78
C MET A 302 7.84 20.38 23.50
N ILE A 303 8.73 20.00 22.60
CA ILE A 303 9.08 18.58 22.35
C ILE A 303 9.63 17.94 23.63
N LEU A 304 10.54 18.61 24.32
CA LEU A 304 11.14 18.11 25.57
C LEU A 304 10.09 18.03 26.69
N LEU A 305 9.19 19.00 26.78
CA LEU A 305 8.09 19.02 27.78
C LEU A 305 7.13 17.84 27.55
N VAL A 306 6.69 17.62 26.31
CA VAL A 306 5.82 16.48 25.97
C VAL A 306 6.53 15.15 26.23
N ALA A 307 7.84 15.07 25.96
CA ALA A 307 8.64 13.88 26.25
C ALA A 307 8.76 13.59 27.75
N GLU A 308 8.85 14.63 28.58
CA GLU A 308 8.88 14.51 30.03
C GLU A 308 7.53 14.01 30.57
N LEU A 309 6.43 14.57 30.07
CA LEU A 309 5.07 14.13 30.42
C LEU A 309 4.80 12.67 30.00
N ALA A 310 5.40 12.23 28.89
CA ALA A 310 5.31 10.84 28.43
C ALA A 310 6.20 9.86 29.22
N GLU A 311 7.00 10.36 30.18
CA GLU A 311 7.92 9.55 31.04
C GLU A 311 8.74 8.52 30.24
N LEU A 312 9.42 8.93 29.17
CA LEU A 312 10.20 8.05 28.30
C LEU A 312 11.37 7.42 29.04
N LYS A 313 11.27 6.12 29.32
CA LYS A 313 12.27 5.34 30.07
C LYS A 313 12.69 4.10 29.30
N ALA A 314 13.95 3.69 29.47
CA ALA A 314 14.46 2.42 28.96
C ALA A 314 15.53 1.87 29.92
N ASP A 315 15.71 0.56 29.94
CA ASP A 315 16.79 -0.07 30.71
C ASP A 315 18.00 -0.33 29.78
N PRO A 316 19.15 0.34 30.01
CA PRO A 316 20.34 0.13 29.19
C PRO A 316 21.07 -1.19 29.48
N THR A 317 20.67 -1.95 30.51
CA THR A 317 21.37 -3.16 30.96
C THR A 317 20.79 -4.45 30.39
N VAL A 318 19.60 -4.40 29.81
CA VAL A 318 18.98 -5.55 29.15
C VAL A 318 19.58 -5.77 27.75
N ASP A 319 19.24 -6.87 27.11
CA ASP A 319 19.66 -7.13 25.72
C ASP A 319 19.11 -6.09 24.77
N ALA A 320 19.93 -5.69 23.80
CA ALA A 320 19.59 -4.65 22.86
C ALA A 320 18.43 -5.09 21.96
N GLU A 321 17.37 -4.29 21.94
CA GLU A 321 16.24 -4.41 21.03
C GLU A 321 16.02 -3.04 20.36
N GLY A 322 15.54 -3.05 19.10
CA GLY A 322 15.23 -1.82 18.38
C GLY A 322 14.64 -2.09 17.00
N ALA A 323 14.57 -1.05 16.19
CA ALA A 323 13.95 -1.09 14.87
C ALA A 323 14.89 -0.61 13.76
N VAL A 324 14.72 -1.20 12.57
CA VAL A 324 15.41 -0.77 11.34
C VAL A 324 14.67 0.43 10.77
N VAL A 325 15.37 1.55 10.62
CA VAL A 325 14.85 2.77 9.99
C VAL A 325 14.98 2.65 8.48
N GLU A 326 16.20 2.30 8.02
CA GLU A 326 16.54 2.21 6.60
C GLU A 326 17.64 1.16 6.39
N ALA A 327 17.68 0.53 5.21
CA ALA A 327 18.70 -0.45 4.89
C ALA A 327 19.12 -0.37 3.41
N ARG A 328 20.42 -0.58 3.16
CA ARG A 328 21.01 -0.49 1.84
C ARG A 328 22.15 -1.48 1.63
N LEU A 329 22.52 -1.66 0.36
CA LEU A 329 23.71 -2.44 0.00
C LEU A 329 24.83 -1.50 -0.44
N ASP A 330 25.85 -1.36 0.39
CA ASP A 330 27.04 -0.57 0.08
C ASP A 330 28.11 -1.44 -0.62
N LYS A 331 28.76 -0.89 -1.66
CA LYS A 331 29.79 -1.63 -2.42
C LYS A 331 31.02 -2.05 -1.59
N GLY A 332 31.39 -1.24 -0.61
CA GLY A 332 32.59 -1.46 0.20
C GLY A 332 32.30 -2.12 1.55
N LYS A 333 31.17 -1.77 2.16
CA LYS A 333 30.79 -2.24 3.51
C LYS A 333 29.86 -3.47 3.47
N GLY A 334 29.27 -3.81 2.30
CA GLY A 334 28.24 -4.85 2.15
C GLY A 334 26.86 -4.36 2.63
N PRO A 335 26.02 -5.25 3.19
CA PRO A 335 24.75 -4.86 3.79
C PRO A 335 24.94 -3.91 4.96
N VAL A 336 24.21 -2.81 4.95
CA VAL A 336 24.26 -1.73 5.94
C VAL A 336 22.83 -1.41 6.36
N ALA A 337 22.60 -1.28 7.66
CA ALA A 337 21.29 -0.85 8.18
C ALA A 337 21.46 0.31 9.17
N THR A 338 20.59 1.30 9.05
CA THR A 338 20.39 2.34 10.06
C THR A 338 19.32 1.86 11.03
N VAL A 339 19.68 1.70 12.30
CA VAL A 339 18.80 1.21 13.35
C VAL A 339 18.67 2.21 14.48
N ILE A 340 17.53 2.20 15.17
CA ILE A 340 17.32 2.91 16.43
C ILE A 340 17.24 1.87 17.54
N VAL A 341 18.10 2.01 18.55
CA VAL A 341 18.05 1.19 19.76
C VAL A 341 16.88 1.68 20.63
N GLN A 342 15.96 0.80 20.96
CA GLN A 342 14.81 1.15 21.81
C GLN A 342 15.04 0.75 23.27
N GLN A 343 15.69 -0.38 23.49
CA GLN A 343 16.06 -0.88 24.82
C GLN A 343 17.46 -1.51 24.77
N GLY A 344 18.09 -1.63 25.94
CA GLY A 344 19.40 -2.23 26.06
C GLY A 344 20.53 -1.36 25.51
N THR A 345 21.72 -1.91 25.42
CA THR A 345 22.89 -1.27 24.82
C THR A 345 23.46 -2.18 23.75
N LEU A 346 23.50 -1.69 22.52
CA LEU A 346 24.09 -2.40 21.39
C LEU A 346 25.58 -2.14 21.32
N ARG A 347 26.38 -3.20 21.16
CA ARG A 347 27.86 -3.13 21.15
C ARG A 347 28.46 -3.68 19.89
N GLN A 348 29.61 -3.18 19.52
CA GLN A 348 30.41 -3.77 18.45
C GLN A 348 30.79 -5.21 18.84
N GLY A 349 30.55 -6.17 17.92
CA GLY A 349 30.74 -7.60 18.14
C GLY A 349 29.51 -8.37 18.54
N ASP A 350 28.40 -7.69 18.92
CA ASP A 350 27.14 -8.33 19.21
C ASP A 350 26.54 -9.02 17.96
N VAL A 351 25.85 -10.12 18.20
CA VAL A 351 25.06 -10.79 17.16
C VAL A 351 23.63 -10.29 17.22
N VAL A 352 23.14 -9.79 16.10
CA VAL A 352 21.79 -9.26 15.97
C VAL A 352 20.97 -10.13 15.03
N LEU A 353 19.75 -10.41 15.45
CA LEU A 353 18.75 -11.17 14.71
C LEU A 353 17.62 -10.22 14.28
N PHE A 354 17.30 -10.24 13.00
CA PHE A 354 16.14 -9.57 12.38
C PHE A 354 15.09 -10.62 11.99
N ASP A 355 13.98 -10.18 11.43
CA ASP A 355 12.97 -11.12 10.93
C ASP A 355 13.38 -11.80 9.62
N SER A 356 14.19 -11.13 8.79
CA SER A 356 14.63 -11.60 7.47
C SER A 356 16.08 -12.08 7.44
N THR A 357 16.94 -11.56 8.32
CA THR A 357 18.39 -11.81 8.31
C THR A 357 18.99 -11.75 9.70
N TRP A 358 20.29 -12.02 9.78
CA TRP A 358 21.08 -11.86 10.99
C TRP A 358 22.50 -11.39 10.66
N GLY A 359 23.26 -10.99 11.65
CA GLY A 359 24.68 -10.67 11.44
C GLY A 359 25.42 -10.37 12.73
N ARG A 360 26.75 -10.39 12.65
CA ARG A 360 27.64 -9.92 13.72
C ARG A 360 28.08 -8.51 13.41
N ILE A 361 27.81 -7.57 14.29
CA ILE A 361 28.17 -6.16 14.12
C ILE A 361 29.69 -6.00 14.02
N ARG A 362 30.17 -5.60 12.84
CA ARG A 362 31.59 -5.32 12.59
C ARG A 362 31.99 -3.91 12.99
N ALA A 363 31.16 -2.94 12.62
CA ALA A 363 31.34 -1.55 12.98
C ALA A 363 29.99 -0.86 13.13
N MET A 364 29.95 0.16 13.97
CA MET A 364 28.81 1.07 14.16
C MET A 364 29.27 2.49 13.92
N GLN A 365 28.45 3.28 13.23
CA GLN A 365 28.67 4.71 13.00
C GLN A 365 27.48 5.51 13.49
N ASP A 366 27.75 6.68 14.10
CA ASP A 366 26.68 7.61 14.48
C ASP A 366 26.18 8.41 13.27
N ASP A 367 25.19 9.30 13.51
CA ASP A 367 24.61 10.20 12.50
C ASP A 367 25.63 11.16 11.84
N LYS A 368 26.80 11.34 12.45
CA LYS A 368 27.92 12.16 11.93
C LYS A 368 29.00 11.35 11.23
N GLY A 369 28.75 10.02 11.04
CA GLY A 369 29.71 9.10 10.41
C GLY A 369 30.91 8.72 11.30
N ARG A 370 30.90 9.00 12.60
CA ARG A 370 31.98 8.64 13.53
C ARG A 370 31.76 7.23 14.04
N ASN A 371 32.86 6.46 14.15
CA ASN A 371 32.78 5.12 14.71
C ASN A 371 32.49 5.16 16.21
N VAL A 372 31.47 4.41 16.63
CA VAL A 372 31.06 4.25 18.01
C VAL A 372 31.15 2.78 18.42
N LYS A 373 31.52 2.52 19.67
CA LYS A 373 31.63 1.15 20.20
C LYS A 373 30.34 0.67 20.86
N GLU A 374 29.52 1.60 21.34
CA GLU A 374 28.28 1.34 22.06
C GLU A 374 27.21 2.30 21.58
N ALA A 375 25.98 1.80 21.45
CA ALA A 375 24.80 2.59 21.17
C ALA A 375 23.77 2.38 22.29
N THR A 376 23.42 3.47 22.97
CA THR A 376 22.45 3.51 24.08
C THR A 376 21.02 3.68 23.56
N PRO A 377 19.99 3.47 24.39
CA PRO A 377 18.59 3.69 23.99
C PRO A 377 18.35 5.06 23.33
N SER A 378 17.50 5.08 22.34
CA SER A 378 17.15 6.17 21.40
C SER A 378 18.28 6.57 20.43
N MET A 379 19.48 6.03 20.53
CA MET A 379 20.59 6.39 19.64
C MET A 379 20.40 5.78 18.25
N PRO A 380 20.38 6.57 17.16
CA PRO A 380 20.43 6.06 15.80
C PRO A 380 21.87 5.66 15.46
N VAL A 381 22.06 4.49 14.88
CA VAL A 381 23.38 4.01 14.44
C VAL A 381 23.29 3.27 13.12
N GLU A 382 24.26 3.52 12.25
CA GLU A 382 24.51 2.73 11.06
C GLU A 382 25.36 1.51 11.43
N ILE A 383 24.84 0.29 11.21
CA ILE A 383 25.52 -0.96 11.53
C ILE A 383 25.97 -1.68 10.27
N THR A 384 27.11 -2.36 10.34
CA THR A 384 27.69 -3.17 9.27
C THR A 384 28.02 -4.57 9.77
N GLY A 385 28.12 -5.53 8.86
CA GLY A 385 28.45 -6.92 9.20
C GLY A 385 27.24 -7.85 9.16
N LEU A 386 26.15 -7.40 8.57
CA LEU A 386 24.97 -8.20 8.30
C LEU A 386 25.22 -9.17 7.14
N ASN A 387 24.52 -10.31 7.13
CA ASN A 387 24.63 -11.29 6.06
C ASN A 387 23.82 -10.87 4.83
N ASP A 388 22.69 -10.19 5.02
CA ASP A 388 21.83 -9.67 3.95
C ASP A 388 21.21 -8.34 4.40
N VAL A 389 20.58 -7.63 3.48
CA VAL A 389 19.90 -6.36 3.74
C VAL A 389 18.57 -6.62 4.43
N PRO A 390 18.38 -6.19 5.70
CA PRO A 390 17.10 -6.37 6.40
C PRO A 390 16.00 -5.53 5.75
N GLN A 391 14.74 -5.87 6.07
CA GLN A 391 13.63 -5.04 5.65
C GLN A 391 13.55 -3.78 6.51
N ALA A 392 13.21 -2.68 5.90
CA ALA A 392 12.99 -1.46 6.66
C ALA A 392 11.73 -1.63 7.54
N GLY A 393 11.81 -1.21 8.81
CA GLY A 393 10.77 -1.42 9.81
C GLY A 393 10.82 -2.75 10.55
N GLU A 394 11.74 -3.68 10.20
CA GLU A 394 11.94 -4.89 11.01
C GLU A 394 12.47 -4.55 12.40
N LEU A 395 12.04 -5.33 13.36
CA LEU A 395 12.64 -5.30 14.70
C LEU A 395 13.93 -6.13 14.73
N PHE A 396 14.91 -5.65 15.46
CA PHE A 396 16.08 -6.44 15.76
C PHE A 396 16.17 -6.72 17.25
N ARG A 397 16.78 -7.84 17.58
CA ARG A 397 17.17 -8.19 18.95
C ARG A 397 18.58 -8.78 18.97
N LYS A 398 19.29 -8.50 20.06
CA LYS A 398 20.55 -9.17 20.34
C LYS A 398 20.28 -10.63 20.71
N VAL A 399 21.16 -11.52 20.27
CA VAL A 399 21.16 -12.95 20.61
C VAL A 399 22.58 -13.39 21.05
N ASP A 400 22.64 -14.44 21.83
CA ASP A 400 23.92 -14.87 22.45
C ASP A 400 24.88 -15.48 21.43
N SER A 401 24.37 -16.13 20.39
CA SER A 401 25.23 -16.84 19.43
C SER A 401 24.73 -16.74 17.98
N GLU A 402 25.70 -16.84 17.05
CA GLU A 402 25.41 -16.92 15.61
C GLU A 402 24.64 -18.18 15.24
N ARG A 403 24.80 -19.27 16.01
CA ARG A 403 24.07 -20.52 15.79
C ARG A 403 22.58 -20.33 16.07
N GLU A 404 22.27 -19.71 17.19
CA GLU A 404 20.87 -19.38 17.53
C GLU A 404 20.21 -18.49 16.47
N ALA A 405 20.92 -17.46 16.01
CA ALA A 405 20.46 -16.58 14.95
C ALA A 405 20.16 -17.33 13.65
N ARG A 406 21.08 -18.23 13.24
CA ARG A 406 20.94 -19.04 12.04
C ARG A 406 19.75 -19.98 12.13
N ASP A 407 19.64 -20.72 13.24
CA ASP A 407 18.55 -21.69 13.47
C ASP A 407 17.18 -20.98 13.50
N ALA A 408 17.12 -19.76 14.04
CA ALA A 408 15.91 -18.94 14.06
C ALA A 408 15.48 -18.52 12.64
N ILE A 409 16.42 -18.07 11.79
CA ILE A 409 16.11 -17.69 10.40
C ILE A 409 15.71 -18.91 9.57
N GLU A 410 16.37 -20.05 9.77
CA GLU A 410 16.05 -21.27 9.04
C GLU A 410 14.62 -21.75 9.36
N ARG A 411 14.21 -21.73 10.63
CA ARG A 411 12.81 -22.03 11.03
C ARG A 411 11.83 -21.08 10.36
N LYS A 412 12.07 -19.77 10.39
CA LYS A 412 11.18 -18.78 9.76
C LYS A 412 11.10 -18.96 8.24
N LYS A 413 12.20 -19.39 7.58
CA LYS A 413 12.16 -19.72 6.14
C LYS A 413 11.27 -20.91 5.85
N ILE A 414 11.42 -21.99 6.63
CA ILE A 414 10.60 -23.18 6.49
C ILE A 414 9.12 -22.85 6.74
N GLU A 415 8.80 -22.07 7.77
CA GLU A 415 7.43 -21.62 8.05
C GLU A 415 6.83 -20.85 6.88
N ARG A 416 7.58 -19.90 6.29
CA ARG A 416 7.14 -19.14 5.11
C ARG A 416 6.99 -20.02 3.87
N GLU A 417 7.88 -20.98 3.65
CA GLU A 417 7.80 -21.94 2.54
C GLU A 417 6.54 -22.82 2.67
N ILE A 418 6.20 -23.27 3.88
CA ILE A 418 4.98 -24.04 4.15
C ILE A 418 3.73 -23.18 3.91
N GLU A 419 3.72 -21.91 4.30
CA GLU A 419 2.61 -20.98 4.03
C GLU A 419 2.45 -20.68 2.53
N VAL A 420 3.54 -20.63 1.78
CA VAL A 420 3.55 -20.38 0.33
C VAL A 420 3.24 -21.66 -0.48
N GLU A 421 3.53 -22.86 0.06
CA GLU A 421 3.29 -24.15 -0.61
C GLU A 421 1.81 -24.56 -0.68
N HIS A 422 0.87 -23.71 -0.27
CA HIS A 422 -0.51 -23.84 -0.71
C HIS A 422 -0.80 -22.87 -1.87
N PRO A 423 -0.19 -23.07 -3.07
CA PRO A 423 -0.65 -22.35 -4.24
C PRO A 423 -2.09 -22.80 -4.45
N ARG A 424 -3.04 -21.86 -4.38
CA ARG A 424 -4.39 -22.09 -4.92
C ARG A 424 -4.19 -22.70 -6.30
N ARG A 425 -4.43 -24.00 -6.43
CA ARG A 425 -4.45 -24.65 -7.74
C ARG A 425 -5.53 -23.91 -8.51
N LEU A 426 -5.11 -23.17 -9.52
CA LEU A 426 -6.03 -22.54 -10.46
C LEU A 426 -6.98 -23.63 -10.95
N THR A 427 -8.27 -23.40 -10.78
CA THR A 427 -9.29 -24.29 -11.35
C THR A 427 -9.26 -24.13 -12.87
N LEU A 428 -9.73 -25.13 -13.59
CA LEU A 428 -9.85 -25.07 -15.06
C LEU A 428 -10.73 -23.87 -15.49
N GLU A 429 -11.72 -23.52 -14.67
CA GLU A 429 -12.60 -22.36 -14.88
C GLU A 429 -11.81 -21.04 -14.80
N GLU A 430 -10.99 -20.85 -13.78
CA GLU A 430 -10.12 -19.65 -13.63
C GLU A 430 -9.08 -19.56 -14.77
N PHE A 431 -8.66 -20.70 -15.34
CA PHE A 431 -7.77 -20.76 -16.49
C PHE A 431 -8.51 -20.35 -17.77
N TYR A 432 -9.76 -20.79 -17.95
CA TYR A 432 -10.61 -20.37 -19.08
C TYR A 432 -10.98 -18.89 -19.01
N GLU A 433 -11.33 -18.36 -17.84
CA GLU A 433 -11.58 -16.92 -17.65
C GLU A 433 -10.37 -16.07 -18.02
N ARG A 434 -9.15 -16.52 -17.70
CA ARG A 434 -7.92 -15.84 -18.10
C ARG A 434 -7.68 -15.87 -19.62
N ILE A 435 -8.07 -16.93 -20.30
CA ILE A 435 -7.96 -17.04 -21.78
C ILE A 435 -9.03 -16.17 -22.45
N GLU A 436 -10.27 -16.10 -21.92
CA GLU A 436 -11.33 -15.26 -22.46
C GLU A 436 -11.09 -13.76 -22.24
N MET A 437 -10.40 -13.36 -21.15
CA MET A 437 -10.03 -11.96 -20.92
C MET A 437 -8.93 -11.44 -21.86
N GLY A 438 -8.36 -12.27 -22.73
CA GLY A 438 -7.26 -11.90 -23.62
C GLY A 438 -5.92 -11.73 -22.88
N GLU A 439 -4.81 -11.87 -23.58
CA GLU A 439 -3.48 -11.55 -23.02
C GLU A 439 -3.43 -10.05 -22.72
N LYS A 440 -3.52 -9.67 -21.42
CA LYS A 440 -3.25 -8.31 -21.01
C LYS A 440 -1.82 -7.95 -21.42
N GLN A 441 -1.67 -6.83 -22.09
CA GLN A 441 -0.32 -6.33 -22.36
C GLN A 441 0.33 -6.00 -21.01
N GLN A 442 1.48 -6.62 -20.76
CA GLN A 442 2.22 -6.43 -19.50
C GLN A 442 3.56 -5.77 -19.76
N LEU A 443 3.84 -4.72 -18.99
CA LEU A 443 5.16 -4.11 -18.94
C LEU A 443 5.99 -4.84 -17.88
N ASN A 444 6.98 -5.63 -18.33
CA ASN A 444 7.89 -6.33 -17.44
C ASN A 444 9.00 -5.39 -16.98
N ILE A 445 9.24 -5.33 -15.68
CA ILE A 445 10.19 -4.40 -15.05
C ILE A 445 11.14 -5.18 -14.14
N VAL A 446 12.43 -4.86 -14.22
CA VAL A 446 13.43 -5.16 -13.19
C VAL A 446 13.70 -3.86 -12.44
N LEU A 447 13.39 -3.80 -11.15
CA LEU A 447 13.48 -2.59 -10.33
C LEU A 447 14.71 -2.65 -9.42
N LYS A 448 15.59 -1.65 -9.52
CA LYS A 448 16.78 -1.52 -8.66
C LYS A 448 16.81 -0.16 -7.99
N CYS A 449 16.91 -0.17 -6.66
CA CYS A 449 16.95 1.03 -5.84
C CYS A 449 18.20 1.05 -4.97
N ASP A 450 18.58 2.22 -4.50
CA ASP A 450 19.70 2.40 -3.57
C ASP A 450 19.36 1.91 -2.16
N VAL A 451 18.13 2.16 -1.68
CA VAL A 451 17.63 1.77 -0.35
C VAL A 451 16.34 0.97 -0.41
N ARG A 452 16.07 0.23 0.66
CA ARG A 452 14.91 -0.66 0.76
C ARG A 452 13.59 0.10 0.78
N GLY A 453 13.54 1.23 1.47
CA GLY A 453 12.34 2.06 1.56
C GLY A 453 11.92 2.64 0.21
N SER A 454 12.87 3.13 -0.60
CA SER A 454 12.60 3.61 -1.96
C SER A 454 12.07 2.49 -2.86
N LEU A 455 12.59 1.26 -2.70
CA LEU A 455 12.11 0.08 -3.43
C LEU A 455 10.64 -0.22 -3.12
N GLU A 456 10.27 -0.23 -1.85
CA GLU A 456 8.88 -0.47 -1.40
C GLU A 456 7.92 0.61 -1.92
N ALA A 457 8.33 1.88 -1.84
CA ALA A 457 7.55 3.01 -2.31
C ALA A 457 7.30 2.97 -3.83
N LEU A 458 8.36 2.71 -4.60
CA LEU A 458 8.27 2.60 -6.05
C LEU A 458 7.42 1.40 -6.48
N LYS A 459 7.61 0.24 -5.84
CA LYS A 459 6.80 -0.96 -6.10
C LYS A 459 5.31 -0.68 -5.92
N ALA A 460 4.93 -0.08 -4.79
CA ALA A 460 3.54 0.27 -4.51
C ALA A 460 2.99 1.28 -5.53
N SER A 461 3.76 2.33 -5.85
CA SER A 461 3.35 3.36 -6.80
C SER A 461 3.20 2.80 -8.23
N LEU A 462 4.13 1.95 -8.67
CA LEU A 462 4.06 1.32 -9.99
C LEU A 462 2.87 0.37 -10.11
N LEU A 463 2.63 -0.47 -9.11
CA LEU A 463 1.49 -1.39 -9.12
C LEU A 463 0.14 -0.65 -9.15
N ASN A 464 0.06 0.53 -8.53
CA ASN A 464 -1.13 1.38 -8.57
C ASN A 464 -1.41 2.02 -9.95
N LEU A 465 -0.43 2.03 -10.86
CA LEU A 465 -0.62 2.50 -12.24
C LEU A 465 -1.27 1.44 -13.13
N ALA A 466 -1.24 0.17 -12.75
CA ALA A 466 -1.83 -0.92 -13.52
C ALA A 466 -3.35 -0.71 -13.69
N THR A 467 -3.85 -1.09 -14.87
CA THR A 467 -5.27 -1.04 -15.23
C THR A 467 -5.77 -2.44 -15.62
N GLU A 468 -7.04 -2.57 -15.95
CA GLU A 468 -7.58 -3.83 -16.46
C GLU A 468 -7.01 -4.21 -17.83
N GLU A 469 -6.66 -3.23 -18.67
CA GLU A 469 -6.15 -3.43 -20.03
C GLU A 469 -4.64 -3.62 -20.08
N VAL A 470 -3.88 -2.87 -19.25
CA VAL A 470 -2.41 -2.88 -19.24
C VAL A 470 -1.91 -3.12 -17.82
N GLY A 471 -1.12 -4.17 -17.65
CA GLY A 471 -0.52 -4.58 -16.38
C GLY A 471 0.95 -4.19 -16.24
N ILE A 472 1.43 -4.17 -14.99
CA ILE A 472 2.85 -4.09 -14.65
C ILE A 472 3.24 -5.39 -13.96
N SER A 473 4.32 -6.02 -14.44
CA SER A 473 4.92 -7.21 -13.83
C SER A 473 6.33 -6.87 -13.36
N ILE A 474 6.55 -6.88 -12.05
CA ILE A 474 7.88 -6.73 -11.48
C ILE A 474 8.54 -8.10 -11.42
N VAL A 475 9.38 -8.39 -12.43
CA VAL A 475 10.06 -9.68 -12.58
C VAL A 475 11.11 -9.88 -11.49
N HIS A 476 11.82 -8.80 -11.14
CA HIS A 476 12.81 -8.82 -10.08
C HIS A 476 12.92 -7.45 -9.42
N GLU A 477 13.14 -7.46 -8.12
CA GLU A 477 13.37 -6.26 -7.33
C GLU A 477 14.62 -6.45 -6.45
N GLY A 478 15.39 -5.40 -6.27
CA GLY A 478 16.59 -5.49 -5.45
C GLY A 478 17.20 -4.15 -5.07
N VAL A 479 17.96 -4.17 -3.98
CA VAL A 479 18.69 -3.00 -3.49
C VAL A 479 20.14 -3.08 -3.96
N GLY A 480 20.70 -1.94 -4.33
CA GLY A 480 22.07 -1.79 -4.80
C GLY A 480 22.20 -1.56 -6.31
N ASN A 481 23.43 -1.51 -6.78
CA ASN A 481 23.70 -1.19 -8.18
C ASN A 481 23.30 -2.32 -9.14
N ILE A 482 23.01 -1.94 -10.38
CA ILE A 482 22.66 -2.88 -11.45
C ILE A 482 23.86 -3.80 -11.73
N SER A 483 23.61 -5.11 -11.75
CA SER A 483 24.57 -6.18 -11.99
C SER A 483 24.39 -6.80 -13.38
N GLU A 484 25.35 -7.63 -13.80
CA GLU A 484 25.26 -8.41 -15.04
C GLU A 484 24.07 -9.41 -14.98
N SER A 485 23.84 -10.03 -13.82
CA SER A 485 22.71 -10.94 -13.61
C SER A 485 21.36 -10.26 -13.83
N ASP A 486 21.23 -8.99 -13.45
CA ASP A 486 20.00 -8.21 -13.67
C ASP A 486 19.75 -7.98 -15.17
N ILE A 487 20.84 -7.71 -15.94
CA ILE A 487 20.74 -7.56 -17.40
C ILE A 487 20.33 -8.89 -18.07
N MET A 488 20.94 -10.01 -17.67
CA MET A 488 20.59 -11.32 -18.21
C MET A 488 19.14 -11.71 -17.90
N LEU A 489 18.68 -11.42 -16.69
CA LEU A 489 17.30 -11.66 -16.31
C LEU A 489 16.32 -10.79 -17.11
N ALA A 490 16.65 -9.50 -17.28
CA ALA A 490 15.84 -8.59 -18.07
C ALA A 490 15.77 -9.00 -19.54
N SER A 491 16.90 -9.45 -20.13
CA SER A 491 16.94 -10.00 -21.48
C SER A 491 16.04 -11.23 -21.63
N ALA A 492 16.13 -12.18 -20.69
CA ALA A 492 15.34 -13.41 -20.71
C ALA A 492 13.83 -13.19 -20.53
N SER A 493 13.43 -12.14 -19.79
CA SER A 493 12.03 -11.82 -19.50
C SER A 493 11.46 -10.69 -20.34
N ASN A 494 12.20 -10.19 -21.33
CA ASN A 494 11.86 -9.00 -22.13
C ASN A 494 11.44 -7.81 -21.24
N ALA A 495 12.22 -7.55 -20.18
CA ALA A 495 11.95 -6.53 -19.20
C ALA A 495 12.82 -5.28 -19.40
N VAL A 496 12.29 -4.14 -18.96
CA VAL A 496 13.03 -2.87 -18.86
C VAL A 496 13.63 -2.78 -17.46
N ILE A 497 14.89 -2.34 -17.36
CA ILE A 497 15.53 -2.10 -16.06
C ILE A 497 15.31 -0.64 -15.67
N LEU A 498 14.68 -0.43 -14.52
CA LEU A 498 14.51 0.87 -13.90
C LEU A 498 15.42 0.98 -12.68
N GLY A 499 16.37 1.90 -12.72
CA GLY A 499 17.29 2.17 -11.63
C GLY A 499 16.97 3.50 -10.94
N PHE A 500 16.74 3.47 -9.63
CA PHE A 500 16.47 4.65 -8.83
C PHE A 500 17.65 4.93 -7.88
N ASP A 501 18.29 6.08 -8.05
CA ASP A 501 19.51 6.55 -7.38
C ASP A 501 20.66 5.52 -7.33
N VAL A 502 20.73 4.65 -8.34
CA VAL A 502 21.75 3.62 -8.50
C VAL A 502 22.71 3.96 -9.63
N LYS A 503 23.89 3.34 -9.60
CA LYS A 503 24.92 3.54 -10.61
C LYS A 503 25.00 2.36 -11.57
N LEU A 504 25.17 2.68 -12.85
CA LEU A 504 25.48 1.70 -13.90
C LEU A 504 26.98 1.77 -14.23
N SER A 505 27.70 0.66 -14.04
CA SER A 505 29.11 0.61 -14.42
C SER A 505 29.28 0.55 -15.92
N SER A 506 30.42 1.04 -16.44
CA SER A 506 30.72 1.04 -17.88
C SER A 506 30.67 -0.37 -18.51
N ASP A 507 31.04 -1.39 -17.75
CA ASP A 507 31.08 -2.76 -18.27
C ASP A 507 29.67 -3.35 -18.33
N VAL A 508 28.84 -3.15 -17.31
CA VAL A 508 27.44 -3.56 -17.32
C VAL A 508 26.64 -2.82 -18.40
N LYS A 509 26.97 -1.54 -18.67
CA LYS A 509 26.37 -0.77 -19.77
C LYS A 509 26.64 -1.40 -21.13
N LYS A 510 27.88 -1.84 -21.41
CA LYS A 510 28.24 -2.54 -22.66
C LYS A 510 27.50 -3.87 -22.79
N ILE A 511 27.30 -4.58 -21.69
CA ILE A 511 26.53 -5.84 -21.68
C ILE A 511 25.05 -5.54 -22.02
N ALA A 512 24.45 -4.52 -21.40
CA ALA A 512 23.08 -4.10 -21.69
C ALA A 512 22.88 -3.72 -23.17
N GLU A 513 23.81 -2.96 -23.75
CA GLU A 513 23.80 -2.60 -25.18
C GLU A 513 23.91 -3.84 -26.09
N ARG A 514 24.75 -4.82 -25.73
CA ARG A 514 24.90 -6.06 -26.48
C ARG A 514 23.65 -6.93 -26.42
N GLU A 515 23.04 -7.06 -25.27
CA GLU A 515 21.84 -7.87 -25.04
C GLU A 515 20.54 -7.13 -25.44
N GLY A 516 20.62 -5.87 -25.89
CA GLY A 516 19.48 -5.07 -26.30
C GLY A 516 18.54 -4.67 -25.17
N VAL A 517 19.01 -4.70 -23.91
CA VAL A 517 18.21 -4.39 -22.73
C VAL A 517 18.18 -2.89 -22.48
N GLN A 518 16.99 -2.33 -22.38
CA GLN A 518 16.82 -0.92 -22.05
C GLN A 518 17.02 -0.71 -20.56
N VAL A 519 17.97 0.18 -20.19
CA VAL A 519 18.24 0.59 -18.82
C VAL A 519 17.97 2.08 -18.68
N ARG A 520 17.09 2.45 -17.76
CA ARG A 520 16.77 3.85 -17.43
C ARG A 520 17.13 4.14 -15.98
N LEU A 521 17.80 5.27 -15.76
CA LEU A 521 18.25 5.69 -14.43
C LEU A 521 17.55 7.00 -14.05
N TYR A 522 17.02 7.03 -12.83
CA TYR A 522 16.30 8.18 -12.29
C TYR A 522 16.87 8.57 -10.93
N ARG A 523 16.73 9.84 -10.58
CA ARG A 523 17.08 10.38 -9.26
C ARG A 523 15.89 11.02 -8.57
N VAL A 524 14.83 11.31 -9.31
CA VAL A 524 13.58 11.89 -8.80
C VAL A 524 12.48 10.87 -9.07
N ILE A 525 11.67 10.57 -8.06
CA ILE A 525 10.62 9.55 -8.14
C ILE A 525 9.54 9.90 -9.17
N TYR A 526 9.23 11.19 -9.31
CA TYR A 526 8.23 11.67 -10.27
C TYR A 526 8.60 11.35 -11.71
N ASP A 527 9.87 11.57 -12.09
CA ASP A 527 10.35 11.32 -13.45
C ASP A 527 10.20 9.84 -13.83
N LEU A 528 10.44 8.94 -12.86
CA LEU A 528 10.29 7.51 -13.07
C LEU A 528 8.81 7.13 -13.25
N ILE A 529 7.93 7.63 -12.38
CA ILE A 529 6.49 7.35 -12.42
C ILE A 529 5.89 7.90 -13.72
N ASP A 530 6.25 9.11 -14.12
CA ASP A 530 5.73 9.76 -15.34
C ASP A 530 6.20 9.03 -16.61
N ASP A 531 7.46 8.58 -16.67
CA ASP A 531 7.97 7.80 -17.79
C ASP A 531 7.27 6.44 -17.92
N VAL A 532 7.02 5.75 -16.79
CA VAL A 532 6.28 4.49 -16.79
C VAL A 532 4.80 4.74 -17.16
N LYS A 533 4.19 5.81 -16.66
CA LYS A 533 2.82 6.21 -17.05
C LYS A 533 2.73 6.44 -18.57
N ALA A 534 3.67 7.17 -19.15
CA ALA A 534 3.73 7.41 -20.58
C ALA A 534 3.95 6.12 -21.39
N ALA A 535 4.76 5.18 -20.87
CA ALA A 535 4.97 3.88 -21.50
C ALA A 535 3.68 3.05 -21.51
N LEU A 536 2.94 3.00 -20.40
CA LEU A 536 1.65 2.31 -20.30
C LEU A 536 0.58 2.94 -21.20
N GLU A 537 0.51 4.28 -21.28
CA GLU A 537 -0.38 5.00 -22.19
C GLU A 537 -0.10 4.68 -23.67
N GLY A 538 1.20 4.50 -24.00
CA GLY A 538 1.61 4.07 -25.33
C GLY A 538 1.22 2.62 -25.67
N MET A 539 0.95 1.78 -24.67
CA MET A 539 0.48 0.39 -24.85
C MET A 539 -1.05 0.29 -24.97
N LEU A 540 -1.80 1.33 -24.59
CA LEU A 540 -3.26 1.33 -24.73
C LEU A 540 -3.65 1.39 -26.22
N ALA A 541 -4.65 0.60 -26.60
CA ALA A 541 -5.24 0.70 -27.94
C ALA A 541 -5.85 2.10 -28.15
N PRO A 542 -5.54 2.78 -29.28
CA PRO A 542 -6.08 4.10 -29.54
C PRO A 542 -7.61 4.05 -29.62
N ARG A 543 -8.27 5.07 -29.11
CA ARG A 543 -9.71 5.22 -29.24
C ARG A 543 -10.03 5.83 -30.59
N LEU A 544 -10.83 5.13 -31.38
CA LEU A 544 -11.33 5.66 -32.63
C LEU A 544 -12.49 6.65 -32.31
N LYS A 545 -12.29 7.93 -32.64
CA LYS A 545 -13.29 8.98 -32.48
C LYS A 545 -13.78 9.42 -33.85
N GLU A 546 -15.08 9.35 -34.04
CA GLU A 546 -15.72 9.88 -35.24
C GLU A 546 -15.90 11.39 -35.08
N ASN A 547 -15.25 12.17 -35.92
CA ASN A 547 -15.48 13.61 -36.01
C ASN A 547 -16.29 13.90 -37.24
N VAL A 548 -17.52 14.35 -37.03
CA VAL A 548 -18.39 14.79 -38.13
C VAL A 548 -17.78 16.02 -38.79
N THR A 549 -17.55 15.95 -40.09
CA THR A 549 -16.93 17.03 -40.88
C THR A 549 -17.96 17.89 -41.64
N GLY A 550 -19.14 17.36 -41.85
CA GLY A 550 -20.22 18.13 -42.48
C GLY A 550 -21.44 17.27 -42.88
N HIS A 551 -22.52 17.93 -43.14
CA HIS A 551 -23.77 17.32 -43.57
C HIS A 551 -24.19 17.83 -44.94
N ALA A 552 -24.74 16.90 -45.78
CA ALA A 552 -25.30 17.25 -47.08
C ALA A 552 -26.68 16.62 -47.26
N GLU A 553 -27.66 17.40 -47.71
CA GLU A 553 -29.02 16.95 -48.00
C GLU A 553 -29.14 16.48 -49.45
N ILE A 554 -29.75 15.33 -49.69
CA ILE A 554 -30.04 14.82 -51.04
C ILE A 554 -31.26 15.53 -51.59
N ARG A 555 -31.06 16.32 -52.64
CA ARG A 555 -32.17 17.08 -53.32
C ARG A 555 -32.63 16.44 -54.61
N ALA A 556 -31.80 15.65 -55.25
CA ALA A 556 -32.13 14.95 -56.47
C ALA A 556 -31.31 13.65 -56.62
N VAL A 557 -31.86 12.65 -57.29
CA VAL A 557 -31.16 11.41 -57.59
C VAL A 557 -30.99 11.27 -59.10
N PHE A 558 -29.75 11.16 -59.57
CA PHE A 558 -29.42 11.02 -60.99
C PHE A 558 -28.93 9.62 -61.29
N SER A 559 -29.50 8.97 -62.30
CA SER A 559 -28.99 7.69 -62.84
C SER A 559 -28.01 7.98 -63.97
N VAL A 560 -26.75 7.61 -63.77
CA VAL A 560 -25.68 7.82 -64.76
C VAL A 560 -25.26 6.46 -65.36
N PRO A 561 -25.33 6.30 -66.68
CA PRO A 561 -24.85 5.07 -67.35
C PRO A 561 -23.39 4.78 -66.96
N ASN A 562 -23.09 3.54 -66.56
CA ASN A 562 -21.76 3.04 -66.11
C ASN A 562 -21.26 3.49 -64.73
N LEU A 563 -21.95 4.40 -64.01
CA LEU A 563 -21.57 4.83 -62.66
C LEU A 563 -22.64 4.55 -61.58
N GLY A 564 -23.81 4.05 -61.98
CA GLY A 564 -24.93 3.82 -61.04
C GLY A 564 -25.68 5.11 -60.65
N SER A 565 -26.26 5.12 -59.47
CA SER A 565 -27.00 6.29 -58.96
C SER A 565 -26.02 7.29 -58.32
N VAL A 566 -26.14 8.55 -58.65
CA VAL A 566 -25.40 9.68 -58.06
C VAL A 566 -26.39 10.58 -57.35
N ALA A 567 -26.11 10.87 -56.08
CA ALA A 567 -26.91 11.78 -55.27
C ALA A 567 -26.53 13.24 -55.54
N GLY A 568 -27.48 14.03 -56.03
CA GLY A 568 -27.36 15.50 -56.12
C GLY A 568 -27.66 16.11 -54.74
N CYS A 569 -26.61 16.60 -54.11
CA CYS A 569 -26.66 17.03 -52.72
C CYS A 569 -26.39 18.54 -52.57
N TYR A 570 -26.96 19.10 -51.52
CA TYR A 570 -26.62 20.44 -51.05
C TYR A 570 -25.96 20.37 -49.67
N VAL A 571 -24.76 20.93 -49.54
CA VAL A 571 -24.02 20.90 -48.27
C VAL A 571 -24.64 21.89 -47.30
N LEU A 572 -25.18 21.37 -46.19
CA LEU A 572 -25.87 22.17 -45.17
C LEU A 572 -24.86 22.88 -44.25
N ASP A 573 -23.85 22.13 -43.78
CA ASP A 573 -22.82 22.63 -42.92
C ASP A 573 -21.48 21.91 -43.17
N GLY A 574 -20.38 22.46 -42.64
CA GLY A 574 -19.06 21.86 -42.69
C GLY A 574 -18.48 21.71 -44.09
N VAL A 575 -17.72 20.63 -44.30
CA VAL A 575 -17.01 20.32 -45.55
C VAL A 575 -17.11 18.83 -45.86
N ILE A 576 -17.54 18.51 -47.07
CA ILE A 576 -17.54 17.11 -47.56
C ILE A 576 -16.29 16.88 -48.40
N ARG A 577 -15.47 15.89 -48.01
CA ARG A 577 -14.23 15.51 -48.71
C ARG A 577 -14.42 14.21 -49.50
N ARG A 578 -13.71 14.10 -50.62
CA ARG A 578 -13.83 12.96 -51.55
C ARG A 578 -13.53 11.60 -50.89
N ASN A 579 -12.66 11.55 -49.91
CA ASN A 579 -12.23 10.30 -49.23
C ASN A 579 -12.86 10.17 -47.84
N ALA A 580 -13.84 11.00 -47.47
CA ALA A 580 -14.51 10.92 -46.20
C ALA A 580 -15.36 9.64 -46.13
N LYS A 581 -15.40 9.06 -44.94
CA LYS A 581 -16.44 8.08 -44.58
C LYS A 581 -17.73 8.84 -44.39
N VAL A 582 -18.83 8.22 -44.84
CA VAL A 582 -20.12 8.85 -44.77
C VAL A 582 -21.18 7.88 -44.31
N ARG A 583 -22.20 8.43 -43.68
CA ARG A 583 -23.37 7.72 -43.20
C ARG A 583 -24.60 8.37 -43.82
N VAL A 584 -25.49 7.57 -44.41
CA VAL A 584 -26.77 8.06 -44.95
C VAL A 584 -27.81 7.96 -43.86
N LEU A 585 -28.39 9.11 -43.48
CA LEU A 585 -29.42 9.20 -42.46
C LEU A 585 -30.79 9.40 -43.14
N ARG A 586 -31.73 8.51 -42.85
CA ARG A 586 -33.13 8.61 -43.26
C ARG A 586 -34.03 8.81 -42.06
N SER A 587 -34.66 9.96 -41.96
CA SER A 587 -35.48 10.35 -40.79
C SER A 587 -34.69 10.26 -39.46
N GLY A 588 -33.40 10.58 -39.50
CA GLY A 588 -32.50 10.55 -38.30
C GLY A 588 -31.93 9.17 -37.97
N ALA A 589 -32.26 8.11 -38.71
CA ALA A 589 -31.69 6.78 -38.52
C ALA A 589 -30.64 6.46 -39.61
N ALA A 590 -29.51 5.89 -39.21
CA ALA A 590 -28.46 5.45 -40.15
C ALA A 590 -28.96 4.24 -40.97
N VAL A 591 -29.05 4.40 -42.27
CA VAL A 591 -29.49 3.34 -43.19
C VAL A 591 -28.31 2.65 -43.83
N TRP A 592 -27.22 3.37 -44.06
CA TRP A 592 -26.01 2.83 -44.69
C TRP A 592 -24.80 3.65 -44.26
N GLU A 593 -23.64 2.99 -44.23
CA GLU A 593 -22.34 3.57 -43.95
C GLU A 593 -21.29 3.06 -44.92
N GLY A 594 -20.44 3.96 -45.43
CA GLY A 594 -19.40 3.60 -46.37
C GLY A 594 -18.51 4.78 -46.74
N ALA A 595 -17.89 4.73 -47.92
CA ALA A 595 -16.99 5.79 -48.40
C ALA A 595 -17.51 6.42 -49.70
N ILE A 596 -17.19 7.69 -49.88
CA ILE A 596 -17.46 8.41 -51.11
C ILE A 596 -16.58 7.86 -52.23
N SER A 597 -17.16 7.39 -53.34
CA SER A 597 -16.44 6.95 -54.53
C SER A 597 -16.15 8.11 -55.50
N SER A 598 -17.06 9.04 -55.63
CA SER A 598 -16.87 10.22 -56.47
C SER A 598 -17.50 11.46 -55.85
N LEU A 599 -16.83 12.58 -55.95
CA LEU A 599 -17.33 13.91 -55.52
C LEU A 599 -17.15 14.89 -56.67
N LYS A 600 -18.28 15.41 -57.20
CA LYS A 600 -18.27 16.32 -58.34
C LYS A 600 -19.03 17.60 -58.04
N ARG A 601 -18.58 18.70 -58.63
CA ARG A 601 -19.30 19.96 -58.65
C ARG A 601 -19.54 20.33 -60.10
N PHE A 602 -20.81 20.36 -60.54
CA PHE A 602 -21.21 20.40 -61.92
C PHE A 602 -20.64 19.21 -62.72
N LYS A 603 -19.60 19.43 -63.53
CA LYS A 603 -18.95 18.37 -64.34
C LYS A 603 -17.53 18.05 -63.85
N ASP A 604 -16.99 18.85 -62.93
CA ASP A 604 -15.59 18.71 -62.51
C ASP A 604 -15.45 17.88 -61.22
N ASP A 605 -14.46 17.01 -61.20
CA ASP A 605 -14.10 16.29 -59.99
C ASP A 605 -13.39 17.24 -58.98
N VAL A 606 -13.92 17.29 -57.77
CA VAL A 606 -13.38 18.16 -56.70
C VAL A 606 -12.91 17.36 -55.53
N ARG A 607 -11.93 17.92 -54.78
CA ARG A 607 -11.40 17.27 -53.59
C ARG A 607 -12.27 17.46 -52.35
N GLU A 608 -12.93 18.63 -52.28
CA GLU A 608 -13.81 18.99 -51.16
C GLU A 608 -14.88 19.99 -51.61
N VAL A 609 -16.02 20.00 -50.91
CA VAL A 609 -17.12 20.94 -51.10
C VAL A 609 -17.55 21.50 -49.74
N SER A 610 -17.57 22.83 -49.60
CA SER A 610 -17.96 23.53 -48.38
C SER A 610 -19.48 23.78 -48.31
N ALA A 611 -19.96 24.12 -47.12
CA ALA A 611 -21.35 24.52 -46.86
C ALA A 611 -21.84 25.59 -47.84
N GLY A 612 -23.12 25.47 -48.26
CA GLY A 612 -23.77 26.39 -49.16
C GLY A 612 -23.58 26.09 -50.64
N TYR A 613 -22.91 25.00 -51.02
CA TYR A 613 -22.70 24.60 -52.40
C TYR A 613 -23.38 23.27 -52.75
N GLU A 614 -23.78 23.15 -54.00
CA GLU A 614 -24.31 21.90 -54.56
C GLU A 614 -23.18 21.01 -55.06
N CYS A 615 -23.35 19.70 -54.88
CA CYS A 615 -22.40 18.68 -55.33
C CYS A 615 -23.11 17.38 -55.72
N GLY A 616 -22.44 16.59 -56.54
CA GLY A 616 -22.84 15.22 -56.86
C GLY A 616 -21.97 14.23 -56.08
N ILE A 617 -22.55 13.38 -55.25
CA ILE A 617 -21.89 12.36 -54.46
C ILE A 617 -22.26 10.99 -55.01
N GLY A 618 -21.24 10.20 -55.36
CA GLY A 618 -21.40 8.81 -55.76
C GLY A 618 -20.82 7.87 -54.74
N PHE A 619 -21.45 6.72 -54.56
CA PHE A 619 -20.99 5.64 -53.69
C PHE A 619 -20.75 4.37 -54.52
N ALA A 620 -19.88 3.49 -54.06
CA ALA A 620 -19.54 2.25 -54.79
C ALA A 620 -20.65 1.19 -54.66
N ASP A 621 -21.20 1.04 -53.47
CA ASP A 621 -22.00 -0.12 -53.07
C ASP A 621 -23.42 0.26 -52.57
N TYR A 622 -23.86 1.52 -52.76
CA TYR A 622 -25.20 1.97 -52.31
C TYR A 622 -25.89 2.82 -53.38
N HIS A 623 -27.17 2.47 -53.67
CA HIS A 623 -27.94 3.06 -54.74
C HIS A 623 -29.39 3.43 -54.33
N ASP A 624 -29.85 3.10 -53.11
CA ASP A 624 -31.21 3.38 -52.63
C ASP A 624 -31.30 4.76 -51.93
N PHE A 625 -30.91 5.82 -52.67
CA PHE A 625 -31.09 7.20 -52.20
C PHE A 625 -32.50 7.68 -52.35
N ARG A 626 -32.94 8.51 -51.41
CA ARG A 626 -34.23 9.23 -51.50
C ARG A 626 -33.99 10.71 -51.29
N GLU A 627 -34.84 11.51 -51.93
CA GLU A 627 -34.86 12.95 -51.70
C GLU A 627 -35.23 13.21 -50.24
N GLY A 628 -34.44 14.09 -49.57
CA GLY A 628 -34.56 14.37 -48.14
C GLY A 628 -33.70 13.51 -47.24
N ASP A 629 -32.95 12.50 -47.73
CA ASP A 629 -31.92 11.82 -46.96
C ASP A 629 -30.73 12.77 -46.67
N ILE A 630 -30.15 12.64 -45.50
CA ILE A 630 -28.97 13.44 -45.07
C ILE A 630 -27.73 12.57 -45.14
N ILE A 631 -26.69 13.04 -45.79
CA ILE A 631 -25.36 12.42 -45.80
C ILE A 631 -24.52 13.12 -44.74
N GLU A 632 -24.16 12.40 -43.71
CA GLU A 632 -23.26 12.83 -42.67
C GLU A 632 -21.84 12.34 -43.02
N ALA A 633 -20.92 13.26 -43.26
CA ALA A 633 -19.52 12.95 -43.50
C ALA A 633 -18.74 13.01 -42.20
N PHE A 634 -17.91 11.99 -41.93
CA PHE A 634 -17.08 11.93 -40.75
C PHE A 634 -15.69 11.40 -41.07
N GLU A 635 -14.72 11.82 -40.25
CA GLU A 635 -13.37 11.30 -40.26
C GLU A 635 -13.15 10.52 -38.95
N VAL A 636 -12.56 9.33 -39.05
CA VAL A 636 -12.15 8.55 -37.88
C VAL A 636 -10.75 8.99 -37.52
N VAL A 637 -10.63 9.65 -36.36
CA VAL A 637 -9.35 10.10 -35.82
C VAL A 637 -8.96 9.18 -34.67
N GLU A 638 -7.73 8.67 -34.72
CA GLU A 638 -7.16 7.93 -33.61
C GLU A 638 -6.76 8.91 -32.51
N GLU A 639 -7.45 8.86 -31.38
CA GLU A 639 -7.12 9.64 -30.19
C GLU A 639 -6.34 8.76 -29.20
N LYS A 640 -5.16 9.24 -28.77
CA LYS A 640 -4.38 8.55 -27.73
C LYS A 640 -5.15 8.57 -26.42
N ARG A 641 -5.37 7.40 -25.84
CA ARG A 641 -6.05 7.26 -24.54
C ARG A 641 -5.06 7.57 -23.40
N ARG A 642 -5.57 8.13 -22.32
CA ARG A 642 -4.87 8.30 -21.07
C ARG A 642 -5.22 7.18 -20.11
N LEU A 643 -4.33 6.86 -19.15
CA LEU A 643 -4.58 5.84 -18.14
C LEU A 643 -5.82 6.13 -17.30
N GLU A 644 -6.16 7.40 -17.10
CA GLU A 644 -7.35 7.84 -16.36
C GLU A 644 -8.66 7.41 -17.06
N ASP A 645 -8.66 7.32 -18.39
CA ASP A 645 -9.79 6.86 -19.20
C ASP A 645 -9.96 5.33 -19.14
N ALA A 646 -8.89 4.60 -18.79
CA ALA A 646 -8.89 3.14 -18.67
C ALA A 646 -9.20 2.65 -17.23
N LYS A 647 -9.22 3.56 -16.25
CA LYS A 647 -9.63 3.28 -14.85
C LYS A 647 -11.14 3.52 -14.61
N ARG A 648 -11.86 4.07 -15.57
CA ARG A 648 -13.31 4.25 -15.54
C ARG A 648 -14.01 3.12 -16.26
#